data_9def3e32631af9bc437d81091dcb1438
#
_entry.id   9def3e32631af9bc437d81091dcb1438
#
_cell.length_a   1.000
_cell.length_b   1.000
_cell.length_c   1.000
_cell.angle_alpha   90.00
_cell.angle_beta   90.00
_cell.angle_gamma   90.00
#
_symmetry.space_group_name_H-M   'P 1'
#
loop_
_entity.id
_entity.type
_entity.pdbx_description
1 polymer ?
#
loop_
_entity_poly.entity_id
_entity_poly.type
_entity_poly.pdbx_seq_one_letter_code
_entity_poly.pdbx_strand_id
1 'polypeptide(L)'
;MAQNYNDTIHKMQTSFEMRAGLPKKEPKMLEDWEQNHVYEQMIKNNEGKPQYILHDGPPYANGNIHMGTALNKIIKDIIIRYKNMSGFQAPYVPGYDTHGLPIELKALSSLGDKKAGVSKLELRQICKEFATEHIGVMNEQFKRLGVQGDFENPYLTLRPEFEARQVEIFGEMAKKGYIYKGMKAVYWCPEDRTALAEAEIEYAEDECDSIYVRFKLTDDPNGVLAKHNIPLDKAWIVIWTTTTWTLPANVATCLNPNLEYAFVKIGDAYHIMARELVESTMKGCHIDEYEVLPETVLGSELELMQYQHPFLDRKGLVILGDHVTLEGGTGCVHTAPGHGVEDFEVCVNHYPQVPVVVPVDDAGRLTAEAGEKFAGLKVWDANKVILEHIKESGHLMGVQHITHQYPHCWRCHHPIIFRATEQWFCSIDAFKEDVYKAIDSVHWQPAWGHDRMAGMVRDRSDWCISRQRVWGVPIPVFFCKKCGKYHITDASIKAVSDLFRKEGSDAWYKYDANDILPKTEVCECGASDWEKDPDIMDVWFDSGSTWSAVCRERPELRWPVDMYMEGADQFRGWFQSSLLTSVATQGVAPYREVLCHGWVVDAQGKQMHKSAGNGMEPSEIIRDYGADIIRLWVASSDYTVDVRAGKEIFRQLSEAYRKMRNTARFMLGNISDFDPAKDMVDDDQLFEIDRWALEACNKLTATMRDAYEHYDFSRAYHALYNFCVIDMSNFYMDVIKDRLYCADDHARRCAQTALYRILVDFTKLLAPILCFTSQEIWSYIPKLDGMKDYVVFEQMPEAKAAADEAFEAKWDRIMAIRDDVKKVLEQARADKVIGSALEAGLTLYCSKEVYDFLNAIPMDELADLFIVSHVDLVEGEGGVKGLVEGLGVSAAHAAGNKCLRCWKYETTVGEDGLCPRCAKVLKQ
;
A
#
# COMPACT_ATOMS: atom_id res chain seq x y z
N MET A 1 -53.93 -29.44 33.89
CA MET A 1 -53.13 -28.97 32.79
C MET A 1 -52.06 -28.09 33.41
N ALA A 2 -50.82 -28.32 33.18
CA ALA A 2 -49.78 -27.41 33.64
C ALA A 2 -50.04 -26.00 33.05
N GLN A 3 -50.18 -25.00 33.93
CA GLN A 3 -50.35 -23.61 33.50
C GLN A 3 -49.11 -23.19 32.68
N ASN A 4 -49.33 -22.66 31.46
CA ASN A 4 -48.27 -22.22 30.60
C ASN A 4 -48.20 -20.68 30.63
N TYR A 5 -47.11 -20.14 31.16
CA TYR A 5 -46.87 -18.67 31.27
C TYR A 5 -46.04 -18.10 30.13
N ASN A 6 -45.76 -18.88 29.06
CA ASN A 6 -44.94 -18.42 27.93
C ASN A 6 -45.50 -17.19 27.17
N ASP A 7 -46.80 -16.95 27.27
CA ASP A 7 -47.45 -15.81 26.62
C ASP A 7 -47.41 -14.54 27.50
N THR A 8 -46.96 -14.65 28.75
CA THR A 8 -46.75 -13.52 29.67
C THR A 8 -45.32 -13.02 29.69
N ILE A 9 -44.45 -13.66 28.94
CA ILE A 9 -43.04 -13.30 28.83
C ILE A 9 -42.86 -12.33 27.66
N HIS A 10 -42.11 -11.25 27.87
CA HIS A 10 -41.70 -10.35 26.77
C HIS A 10 -40.68 -11.06 25.90
N LYS A 11 -41.10 -11.54 24.75
CA LYS A 11 -40.20 -12.25 23.82
C LYS A 11 -39.47 -11.25 22.90
N MET A 12 -38.19 -11.55 22.64
CA MET A 12 -37.40 -10.83 21.65
C MET A 12 -38.11 -10.84 20.28
N GLN A 13 -38.38 -9.68 19.71
CA GLN A 13 -39.03 -9.55 18.41
C GLN A 13 -38.19 -8.62 17.50
N THR A 14 -37.86 -9.06 16.32
CA THR A 14 -37.18 -8.20 15.33
C THR A 14 -37.36 -8.77 13.93
N SER A 15 -37.56 -7.89 12.97
CA SER A 15 -37.49 -8.20 11.55
C SER A 15 -36.05 -8.16 11.00
N PHE A 16 -35.08 -7.73 11.81
CA PHE A 16 -33.66 -7.81 11.46
C PHE A 16 -33.24 -9.27 11.30
N GLU A 17 -32.91 -9.66 10.07
CA GLU A 17 -32.67 -11.06 9.73
C GLU A 17 -31.44 -11.65 10.44
N MET A 18 -31.55 -12.91 10.86
CA MET A 18 -30.42 -13.64 11.46
C MET A 18 -29.26 -13.83 10.47
N ARG A 19 -29.59 -14.15 9.21
CA ARG A 19 -28.60 -14.28 8.13
C ARG A 19 -28.36 -12.91 7.51
N ALA A 20 -27.09 -12.53 7.42
CA ALA A 20 -26.71 -11.24 6.86
C ALA A 20 -27.16 -11.07 5.38
N GLY A 21 -26.90 -12.08 4.56
CA GLY A 21 -27.23 -12.03 3.13
C GLY A 21 -26.52 -10.92 2.37
N LEU A 22 -25.34 -10.50 2.81
CA LEU A 22 -24.56 -9.36 2.29
C LEU A 22 -24.47 -9.32 0.77
N PRO A 23 -24.09 -10.41 0.06
CA PRO A 23 -23.99 -10.37 -1.40
C PRO A 23 -25.27 -9.93 -2.13
N LYS A 24 -26.44 -10.10 -1.49
CA LYS A 24 -27.75 -9.74 -2.07
C LYS A 24 -28.27 -8.39 -1.58
N LYS A 25 -27.91 -7.99 -0.36
CA LYS A 25 -28.39 -6.74 0.27
C LYS A 25 -27.54 -5.54 -0.12
N GLU A 26 -26.24 -5.71 -0.12
CA GLU A 26 -25.28 -4.63 -0.44
C GLU A 26 -25.58 -3.92 -1.77
N PRO A 27 -25.85 -4.62 -2.90
CA PRO A 27 -26.17 -3.94 -4.16
C PRO A 27 -27.41 -3.04 -4.05
N LYS A 28 -28.45 -3.47 -3.33
CA LYS A 28 -29.66 -2.65 -3.12
C LYS A 28 -29.40 -1.42 -2.27
N MET A 29 -28.49 -1.55 -1.31
CA MET A 29 -28.08 -0.41 -0.49
C MET A 29 -27.25 0.58 -1.29
N LEU A 30 -26.42 0.11 -2.21
CA LEU A 30 -25.69 0.99 -3.14
C LEU A 30 -26.65 1.74 -4.06
N GLU A 31 -27.65 1.07 -4.62
CA GLU A 31 -28.70 1.72 -5.42
C GLU A 31 -29.44 2.80 -4.62
N ASP A 32 -29.77 2.51 -3.35
CA ASP A 32 -30.38 3.49 -2.44
C ASP A 32 -29.47 4.68 -2.17
N TRP A 33 -28.17 4.43 -1.91
CA TRP A 33 -27.20 5.50 -1.67
C TRP A 33 -26.98 6.40 -2.89
N GLU A 34 -26.96 5.83 -4.09
CA GLU A 34 -26.87 6.60 -5.34
C GLU A 34 -28.15 7.43 -5.58
N GLN A 35 -29.34 6.83 -5.47
CA GLN A 35 -30.62 7.52 -5.66
C GLN A 35 -30.82 8.67 -4.69
N ASN A 36 -30.34 8.53 -3.47
CA ASN A 36 -30.45 9.54 -2.42
C ASN A 36 -29.21 10.42 -2.29
N HIS A 37 -28.25 10.35 -3.20
CA HIS A 37 -27.04 11.19 -3.20
C HIS A 37 -26.34 11.26 -1.84
N VAL A 38 -26.14 10.09 -1.22
CA VAL A 38 -25.65 10.00 0.18
C VAL A 38 -24.28 10.60 0.34
N TYR A 39 -23.36 10.39 -0.61
CA TYR A 39 -22.03 10.99 -0.58
C TYR A 39 -22.10 12.51 -0.62
N GLU A 40 -22.81 13.07 -1.59
CA GLU A 40 -22.94 14.53 -1.78
C GLU A 40 -23.61 15.19 -0.56
N GLN A 41 -24.63 14.54 0.02
CA GLN A 41 -25.26 15.03 1.24
C GLN A 41 -24.33 14.96 2.44
N MET A 42 -23.52 13.91 2.58
CA MET A 42 -22.51 13.81 3.65
C MET A 42 -21.53 14.97 3.58
N ILE A 43 -21.00 15.27 2.39
CA ILE A 43 -20.08 16.40 2.18
C ILE A 43 -20.76 17.73 2.47
N LYS A 44 -22.00 17.91 1.98
CA LYS A 44 -22.80 19.11 2.20
C LYS A 44 -23.14 19.33 3.68
N ASN A 45 -23.47 18.29 4.42
CA ASN A 45 -23.75 18.36 5.86
C ASN A 45 -22.54 18.83 6.67
N ASN A 46 -21.37 18.72 6.10
CA ASN A 46 -20.11 19.15 6.70
C ASN A 46 -19.55 20.47 6.10
N GLU A 47 -20.33 21.15 5.28
CA GLU A 47 -19.94 22.43 4.68
C GLU A 47 -19.61 23.47 5.76
N GLY A 48 -18.48 24.16 5.59
CA GLY A 48 -17.98 25.13 6.54
C GLY A 48 -17.21 24.58 7.75
N LYS A 49 -17.12 23.26 7.89
CA LYS A 49 -16.24 22.60 8.86
C LYS A 49 -14.78 22.58 8.37
N PRO A 50 -13.80 22.34 9.26
CA PRO A 50 -12.41 22.16 8.84
C PRO A 50 -12.30 21.09 7.73
N GLN A 51 -11.53 21.40 6.69
CA GLN A 51 -11.31 20.45 5.60
C GLN A 51 -10.25 19.42 6.01
N TYR A 52 -10.48 18.18 5.61
CA TYR A 52 -9.48 17.13 5.61
C TYR A 52 -9.38 16.53 4.21
N ILE A 53 -8.23 16.68 3.57
CA ILE A 53 -8.01 16.26 2.18
C ILE A 53 -7.07 15.06 2.14
N LEU A 54 -7.63 13.89 1.85
CA LEU A 54 -6.89 12.72 1.45
C LEU A 54 -6.90 12.66 -0.08
N HIS A 55 -5.75 12.92 -0.70
CA HIS A 55 -5.64 12.85 -2.15
C HIS A 55 -5.41 11.42 -2.62
N ASP A 56 -6.15 11.02 -3.61
CA ASP A 56 -6.07 9.65 -4.15
C ASP A 56 -4.91 9.52 -5.14
N GLY A 57 -4.03 8.52 -4.94
CA GLY A 57 -3.06 8.12 -5.95
C GLY A 57 -3.77 7.41 -7.10
N PRO A 58 -3.49 7.80 -8.35
CA PRO A 58 -4.23 7.30 -9.50
C PRO A 58 -3.78 5.90 -9.90
N PRO A 59 -4.60 4.86 -9.77
CA PRO A 59 -4.28 3.56 -10.37
C PRO A 59 -4.36 3.63 -11.90
N TYR A 60 -3.62 2.77 -12.58
CA TYR A 60 -3.71 2.64 -14.03
C TYR A 60 -5.08 2.11 -14.47
N ALA A 61 -5.72 2.81 -15.41
CA ALA A 61 -7.01 2.43 -15.98
C ALA A 61 -6.84 1.31 -17.04
N ASN A 62 -6.48 0.11 -16.61
CA ASN A 62 -6.06 -0.94 -17.54
C ASN A 62 -6.52 -2.36 -17.18
N GLY A 63 -7.47 -2.52 -16.26
CA GLY A 63 -7.99 -3.84 -15.87
C GLY A 63 -8.85 -3.83 -14.61
N ASN A 64 -9.21 -5.04 -14.14
CA ASN A 64 -9.93 -5.23 -12.90
C ASN A 64 -9.06 -4.91 -11.68
N ILE A 65 -9.68 -4.49 -10.59
CA ILE A 65 -9.02 -4.30 -9.31
C ILE A 65 -8.55 -5.65 -8.72
N HIS A 66 -7.44 -5.60 -7.99
CA HIS A 66 -6.91 -6.74 -7.24
C HIS A 66 -7.03 -6.51 -5.73
N MET A 67 -6.68 -7.52 -4.92
CA MET A 67 -6.82 -7.43 -3.46
C MET A 67 -6.01 -6.28 -2.85
N GLY A 68 -4.84 -5.94 -3.40
CA GLY A 68 -4.05 -4.78 -2.97
C GLY A 68 -4.79 -3.46 -3.23
N THR A 69 -5.44 -3.32 -4.39
CA THR A 69 -6.28 -2.15 -4.70
C THR A 69 -7.48 -2.07 -3.75
N ALA A 70 -8.11 -3.22 -3.42
CA ALA A 70 -9.20 -3.26 -2.46
C ALA A 70 -8.75 -2.86 -1.04
N LEU A 71 -7.58 -3.35 -0.59
CA LEU A 71 -6.97 -2.93 0.68
C LEU A 71 -6.81 -1.42 0.73
N ASN A 72 -6.15 -0.85 -0.28
CA ASN A 72 -5.88 0.59 -0.41
C ASN A 72 -7.16 1.44 -0.34
N LYS A 73 -8.13 1.14 -1.20
CA LYS A 73 -9.36 1.93 -1.29
C LYS A 73 -10.25 1.81 -0.05
N ILE A 74 -10.27 0.65 0.60
CA ILE A 74 -11.03 0.46 1.84
C ILE A 74 -10.40 1.24 2.99
N ILE A 75 -9.07 1.25 3.14
CA ILE A 75 -8.40 2.07 4.16
C ILE A 75 -8.75 3.55 3.97
N LYS A 76 -8.66 4.05 2.74
CA LYS A 76 -9.03 5.43 2.40
C LYS A 76 -10.49 5.73 2.78
N ASP A 77 -11.41 4.84 2.44
CA ASP A 77 -12.83 5.02 2.75
C ASP A 77 -13.12 4.99 4.26
N ILE A 78 -12.42 4.14 5.03
CA ILE A 78 -12.52 4.14 6.50
C ILE A 78 -12.10 5.51 7.05
N ILE A 79 -10.98 6.05 6.58
CA ILE A 79 -10.47 7.37 7.00
C ILE A 79 -11.48 8.47 6.63
N ILE A 80 -11.94 8.50 5.39
CA ILE A 80 -12.86 9.53 4.89
C ILE A 80 -14.20 9.51 5.64
N ARG A 81 -14.79 8.32 5.86
CA ARG A 81 -16.02 8.18 6.66
C ARG A 81 -15.80 8.65 8.08
N TYR A 82 -14.74 8.20 8.72
CA TYR A 82 -14.43 8.62 10.09
C TYR A 82 -14.25 10.14 10.20
N LYS A 83 -13.46 10.75 9.30
CA LYS A 83 -13.25 12.22 9.32
C LYS A 83 -14.55 12.99 9.08
N ASN A 84 -15.40 12.57 8.15
CA ASN A 84 -16.71 13.20 7.94
C ASN A 84 -17.63 13.05 9.17
N MET A 85 -17.60 11.90 9.85
CA MET A 85 -18.37 11.67 11.08
C MET A 85 -17.73 12.32 12.32
N SER A 86 -16.50 12.85 12.22
CA SER A 86 -15.74 13.46 13.33
C SER A 86 -15.59 14.98 13.21
N GLY A 87 -16.45 15.62 12.44
CA GLY A 87 -16.51 17.07 12.37
C GLY A 87 -15.63 17.74 11.32
N PHE A 88 -15.15 16.97 10.32
CA PHE A 88 -14.45 17.49 9.16
C PHE A 88 -15.34 17.46 7.92
N GLN A 89 -15.02 18.32 6.96
CA GLN A 89 -15.46 18.16 5.58
C GLN A 89 -14.32 17.44 4.83
N ALA A 90 -14.51 16.15 4.54
CA ALA A 90 -13.50 15.31 3.92
C ALA A 90 -13.99 14.80 2.56
N PRO A 91 -13.89 15.60 1.48
CA PRO A 91 -14.23 15.15 0.14
C PRO A 91 -13.19 14.12 -0.35
N TYR A 92 -13.65 13.14 -1.14
CA TYR A 92 -12.80 12.16 -1.78
C TYR A 92 -13.03 12.15 -3.28
N VAL A 93 -12.00 12.52 -4.04
CA VAL A 93 -12.02 12.53 -5.50
C VAL A 93 -11.14 11.40 -6.00
N PRO A 94 -11.72 10.30 -6.52
CA PRO A 94 -10.95 9.22 -7.08
C PRO A 94 -10.21 9.68 -8.35
N GLY A 95 -9.03 9.09 -8.59
CA GLY A 95 -8.21 9.43 -9.73
C GLY A 95 -7.77 8.23 -10.55
N TYR A 96 -7.39 8.49 -11.81
CA TYR A 96 -6.91 7.44 -12.70
C TYR A 96 -5.74 7.93 -13.55
N ASP A 97 -4.67 7.13 -13.55
CA ASP A 97 -3.59 7.25 -14.55
C ASP A 97 -4.07 6.62 -15.86
N THR A 98 -4.12 7.45 -16.90
CA THR A 98 -4.76 7.11 -18.18
C THR A 98 -3.78 7.10 -19.34
N HIS A 99 -2.51 7.42 -19.11
CA HIS A 99 -1.43 7.44 -20.10
C HIS A 99 -0.39 6.35 -19.90
N GLY A 100 0.58 6.31 -20.77
CA GLY A 100 1.80 5.53 -20.67
C GLY A 100 1.74 4.14 -21.27
N LEU A 101 2.89 3.51 -21.23
CA LEU A 101 3.14 2.17 -21.78
C LEU A 101 2.14 1.10 -21.30
N PRO A 102 1.67 1.10 -20.03
CA PRO A 102 0.74 0.07 -19.54
C PRO A 102 -0.58 0.02 -20.30
N ILE A 103 -1.07 1.16 -20.75
CA ILE A 103 -2.33 1.26 -21.50
C ILE A 103 -2.06 1.04 -22.99
N GLU A 104 -1.01 1.67 -23.54
CA GLU A 104 -0.65 1.58 -24.95
C GLU A 104 -0.42 0.13 -25.40
N LEU A 105 0.34 -0.66 -24.63
CA LEU A 105 0.59 -2.07 -24.95
C LEU A 105 -0.68 -2.93 -24.94
N LYS A 106 -1.55 -2.72 -23.95
CA LYS A 106 -2.82 -3.47 -23.87
C LYS A 106 -3.77 -3.07 -25.00
N ALA A 107 -3.89 -1.78 -25.28
CA ALA A 107 -4.67 -1.27 -26.40
C ALA A 107 -4.16 -1.82 -27.74
N LEU A 108 -2.84 -1.80 -27.96
CA LEU A 108 -2.23 -2.40 -29.14
C LEU A 108 -2.43 -3.92 -29.22
N SER A 109 -2.40 -4.63 -28.07
CA SER A 109 -2.61 -6.08 -28.07
C SER A 109 -4.02 -6.48 -28.50
N SER A 110 -5.02 -5.63 -28.21
CA SER A 110 -6.40 -5.85 -28.63
C SER A 110 -6.63 -5.74 -30.14
N LEU A 111 -5.71 -5.08 -30.87
CA LEU A 111 -5.81 -4.90 -32.32
C LEU A 111 -5.34 -6.11 -33.14
N GLY A 112 -4.60 -7.05 -32.53
CA GLY A 112 -4.06 -8.22 -33.25
C GLY A 112 -3.21 -7.81 -34.46
N ASP A 113 -3.52 -8.36 -35.64
CA ASP A 113 -2.78 -8.09 -36.91
C ASP A 113 -3.00 -6.67 -37.47
N LYS A 114 -3.98 -5.93 -36.96
CA LYS A 114 -4.28 -4.56 -37.42
C LYS A 114 -3.30 -3.51 -36.92
N LYS A 115 -2.30 -3.89 -36.13
CA LYS A 115 -1.25 -2.98 -35.59
C LYS A 115 -0.47 -2.23 -36.68
N ALA A 116 -0.23 -2.91 -37.81
CA ALA A 116 0.55 -2.34 -38.88
C ALA A 116 -0.29 -1.31 -39.68
N GLY A 117 0.11 -0.03 -39.63
CA GLY A 117 -0.51 1.04 -40.42
C GLY A 117 -1.43 1.99 -39.62
N VAL A 118 -1.56 1.82 -38.32
CA VAL A 118 -2.29 2.76 -37.45
C VAL A 118 -1.52 4.06 -37.33
N SER A 119 -2.14 5.19 -37.63
CA SER A 119 -1.54 6.52 -37.42
C SER A 119 -1.42 6.86 -35.94
N LYS A 120 -0.54 7.83 -35.61
CA LYS A 120 -0.37 8.27 -34.21
C LYS A 120 -1.68 8.76 -33.58
N LEU A 121 -2.49 9.50 -34.30
CA LEU A 121 -3.79 9.99 -33.82
C LEU A 121 -4.81 8.86 -33.61
N GLU A 122 -4.86 7.90 -34.51
CA GLU A 122 -5.73 6.74 -34.36
C GLU A 122 -5.34 5.90 -33.13
N LEU A 123 -4.03 5.67 -32.93
CA LEU A 123 -3.52 4.97 -31.77
C LEU A 123 -3.91 5.68 -30.47
N ARG A 124 -3.78 7.00 -30.40
CA ARG A 124 -4.16 7.81 -29.27
C ARG A 124 -5.65 7.69 -28.97
N GLN A 125 -6.49 7.71 -30.01
CA GLN A 125 -7.93 7.54 -29.85
C GLN A 125 -8.28 6.15 -29.29
N ILE A 126 -7.64 5.10 -29.79
CA ILE A 126 -7.85 3.72 -29.30
C ILE A 126 -7.42 3.59 -27.83
N CYS A 127 -6.28 4.16 -27.45
CA CYS A 127 -5.82 4.17 -26.06
C CYS A 127 -6.78 4.93 -25.13
N LYS A 128 -7.32 6.06 -25.60
CA LYS A 128 -8.30 6.87 -24.87
C LYS A 128 -9.59 6.10 -24.62
N GLU A 129 -10.11 5.43 -25.64
CA GLU A 129 -11.32 4.61 -25.54
C GLU A 129 -11.09 3.45 -24.58
N PHE A 130 -9.95 2.74 -24.68
CA PHE A 130 -9.56 1.65 -23.79
C PHE A 130 -9.50 2.11 -22.32
N ALA A 131 -8.81 3.22 -22.03
CA ALA A 131 -8.72 3.76 -20.68
C ALA A 131 -10.09 4.15 -20.13
N THR A 132 -10.92 4.82 -20.94
CA THR A 132 -12.27 5.26 -20.53
C THR A 132 -13.17 4.08 -20.17
N GLU A 133 -13.14 3.00 -20.95
CA GLU A 133 -13.89 1.77 -20.64
C GLU A 133 -13.47 1.18 -19.28
N HIS A 134 -12.17 1.08 -19.03
CA HIS A 134 -11.65 0.50 -17.80
C HIS A 134 -11.92 1.38 -16.56
N ILE A 135 -11.96 2.71 -16.70
CA ILE A 135 -12.41 3.60 -15.62
C ILE A 135 -13.84 3.24 -15.18
N GLY A 136 -14.75 3.04 -16.13
CA GLY A 136 -16.12 2.63 -15.81
C GLY A 136 -16.18 1.32 -15.03
N VAL A 137 -15.41 0.32 -15.46
CA VAL A 137 -15.33 -0.99 -14.77
C VAL A 137 -14.76 -0.83 -13.35
N MET A 138 -13.69 -0.07 -13.18
CA MET A 138 -13.06 0.14 -11.87
C MET A 138 -13.96 0.95 -10.93
N ASN A 139 -14.67 1.96 -11.42
CA ASN A 139 -15.65 2.72 -10.63
C ASN A 139 -16.70 1.80 -10.01
N GLU A 140 -17.30 0.94 -10.80
CA GLU A 140 -18.29 -0.03 -10.31
C GLU A 140 -17.70 -0.99 -9.28
N GLN A 141 -16.46 -1.42 -9.48
CA GLN A 141 -15.78 -2.30 -8.54
C GLN A 141 -15.44 -1.59 -7.22
N PHE A 142 -15.06 -0.30 -7.24
CA PHE A 142 -14.83 0.49 -6.03
C PHE A 142 -16.13 0.76 -5.27
N LYS A 143 -17.17 1.19 -5.97
CA LYS A 143 -18.51 1.34 -5.38
C LYS A 143 -18.98 0.03 -4.74
N ARG A 144 -18.72 -1.11 -5.39
CA ARG A 144 -19.10 -2.43 -4.87
C ARG A 144 -18.38 -2.82 -3.57
N LEU A 145 -17.19 -2.26 -3.29
CA LEU A 145 -16.51 -2.36 -2.00
C LEU A 145 -17.11 -1.47 -0.91
N GLY A 146 -18.09 -0.64 -1.24
CA GLY A 146 -18.70 0.35 -0.36
C GLY A 146 -17.92 1.66 -0.28
N VAL A 147 -16.94 1.88 -1.16
CA VAL A 147 -16.16 3.13 -1.21
C VAL A 147 -17.06 4.27 -1.66
N GLN A 148 -17.04 5.37 -0.93
CA GLN A 148 -17.75 6.62 -1.26
C GLN A 148 -16.78 7.67 -1.79
N GLY A 149 -17.19 8.41 -2.82
CA GLY A 149 -16.40 9.45 -3.46
C GLY A 149 -17.13 10.05 -4.67
N ASP A 150 -16.54 11.10 -5.23
CA ASP A 150 -17.05 11.73 -6.46
C ASP A 150 -16.66 10.90 -7.71
N PHE A 151 -17.29 9.74 -7.87
CA PHE A 151 -17.07 8.85 -9.02
C PHE A 151 -17.69 9.38 -10.32
N GLU A 152 -18.52 10.39 -10.27
CA GLU A 152 -19.07 11.02 -11.46
C GLU A 152 -18.10 12.03 -12.08
N ASN A 153 -17.27 12.67 -11.24
CA ASN A 153 -16.27 13.62 -11.67
C ASN A 153 -14.86 13.24 -11.19
N PRO A 154 -14.37 12.03 -11.44
CA PRO A 154 -13.03 11.63 -11.07
C PRO A 154 -12.01 12.51 -11.79
N TYR A 155 -10.81 12.63 -11.23
CA TYR A 155 -9.74 13.23 -12.00
C TYR A 155 -9.08 12.19 -12.92
N LEU A 156 -8.76 12.60 -14.12
CA LEU A 156 -8.16 11.77 -15.17
C LEU A 156 -6.95 12.50 -15.73
N THR A 157 -5.81 11.84 -15.83
CA THR A 157 -4.59 12.48 -16.36
C THR A 157 -4.72 12.84 -17.85
N LEU A 158 -5.66 12.23 -18.59
CA LEU A 158 -5.97 12.56 -19.99
C LEU A 158 -6.94 13.76 -20.18
N ARG A 159 -7.36 14.42 -19.09
CA ARG A 159 -8.22 15.61 -19.27
C ARG A 159 -7.42 16.78 -19.82
N PRO A 160 -7.98 17.57 -20.76
CA PRO A 160 -7.29 18.71 -21.37
C PRO A 160 -6.71 19.71 -20.36
N GLU A 161 -7.43 19.98 -19.28
CA GLU A 161 -7.01 20.88 -18.21
C GLU A 161 -5.81 20.31 -17.44
N PHE A 162 -5.81 19.00 -17.23
CA PHE A 162 -4.72 18.30 -16.54
C PHE A 162 -3.44 18.33 -17.40
N GLU A 163 -3.55 17.93 -18.66
CA GLU A 163 -2.42 17.94 -19.62
C GLU A 163 -1.83 19.35 -19.79
N ALA A 164 -2.67 20.38 -19.85
CA ALA A 164 -2.24 21.77 -19.90
C ALA A 164 -1.46 22.18 -18.64
N ARG A 165 -1.93 21.82 -17.47
CA ARG A 165 -1.27 22.13 -16.20
C ARG A 165 0.08 21.40 -16.07
N GLN A 166 0.16 20.17 -16.55
CA GLN A 166 1.40 19.41 -16.62
C GLN A 166 2.45 20.10 -17.49
N VAL A 167 2.06 20.64 -18.65
CA VAL A 167 2.91 21.46 -19.51
C VAL A 167 3.44 22.71 -18.77
N GLU A 168 2.59 23.34 -17.97
CA GLU A 168 2.98 24.52 -17.17
C GLU A 168 4.01 24.14 -16.10
N ILE A 169 3.84 23.00 -15.40
CA ILE A 169 4.83 22.50 -14.42
C ILE A 169 6.17 22.22 -15.10
N PHE A 170 6.15 21.55 -16.25
CA PHE A 170 7.36 21.33 -17.03
C PHE A 170 8.06 22.66 -17.38
N GLY A 171 7.30 23.66 -17.82
CA GLY A 171 7.80 24.99 -18.14
C GLY A 171 8.41 25.70 -16.94
N GLU A 172 7.77 25.64 -15.76
CA GLU A 172 8.29 26.19 -14.52
C GLU A 172 9.63 25.56 -14.11
N MET A 173 9.75 24.23 -14.26
CA MET A 173 11.00 23.51 -13.98
C MET A 173 12.09 23.83 -14.99
N ALA A 174 11.74 23.92 -16.28
CA ALA A 174 12.67 24.28 -17.35
C ALA A 174 13.21 25.70 -17.18
N LYS A 175 12.37 26.65 -16.79
CA LYS A 175 12.76 28.03 -16.50
C LYS A 175 13.75 28.16 -15.35
N LYS A 176 13.67 27.27 -14.36
CA LYS A 176 14.65 27.18 -13.27
C LYS A 176 15.95 26.46 -13.65
N GLY A 177 16.04 25.95 -14.88
CA GLY A 177 17.20 25.22 -15.37
C GLY A 177 17.29 23.78 -14.88
N TYR A 178 16.21 23.23 -14.31
CA TYR A 178 16.19 21.85 -13.84
C TYR A 178 15.97 20.83 -14.96
N ILE A 179 15.34 21.26 -16.07
CA ILE A 179 15.13 20.43 -17.25
C ILE A 179 16.21 20.72 -18.27
N TYR A 180 16.88 19.69 -18.74
CA TYR A 180 17.92 19.79 -19.76
C TYR A 180 17.92 18.59 -20.70
N LYS A 181 18.44 18.76 -21.89
CA LYS A 181 18.68 17.67 -22.85
C LYS A 181 20.15 17.26 -22.79
N GLY A 182 20.42 15.98 -22.71
CA GLY A 182 21.78 15.48 -22.65
C GLY A 182 21.88 14.00 -23.02
N MET A 183 23.08 13.57 -23.30
CA MET A 183 23.40 12.16 -23.53
C MET A 183 23.78 11.53 -22.19
N LYS A 184 23.12 10.43 -21.83
CA LYS A 184 23.48 9.57 -20.66
C LYS A 184 23.18 8.12 -20.98
N ALA A 185 23.89 7.20 -20.32
CA ALA A 185 23.52 5.80 -20.28
C ALA A 185 22.25 5.64 -19.43
N VAL A 186 21.15 5.26 -20.07
CA VAL A 186 19.84 5.06 -19.42
C VAL A 186 19.39 3.62 -19.52
N TYR A 187 18.47 3.21 -18.65
CA TYR A 187 17.73 1.96 -18.83
C TYR A 187 16.96 2.02 -20.14
N TRP A 188 17.13 1.02 -20.97
CA TRP A 188 16.51 0.94 -22.30
C TRP A 188 15.85 -0.42 -22.49
N CYS A 189 14.56 -0.42 -22.83
CA CYS A 189 13.86 -1.62 -23.24
C CYS A 189 13.98 -1.84 -24.76
N PRO A 190 14.73 -2.85 -25.23
CA PRO A 190 14.86 -3.12 -26.67
C PRO A 190 13.56 -3.59 -27.34
N GLU A 191 12.69 -4.27 -26.59
CA GLU A 191 11.42 -4.78 -27.11
C GLU A 191 10.40 -3.65 -27.27
N ASP A 192 10.31 -2.75 -26.28
CA ASP A 192 9.41 -1.59 -26.31
C ASP A 192 10.05 -0.37 -26.98
N ARG A 193 11.35 -0.39 -27.22
CA ARG A 193 12.16 0.67 -27.86
C ARG A 193 11.98 2.03 -27.20
N THR A 194 12.15 2.07 -25.89
CA THR A 194 11.98 3.29 -25.10
C THR A 194 12.92 3.30 -23.90
N ALA A 195 13.29 4.49 -23.45
CA ALA A 195 13.94 4.70 -22.17
C ALA A 195 12.98 4.35 -21.01
N LEU A 196 13.53 3.91 -19.90
CA LEU A 196 12.82 3.60 -18.67
C LEU A 196 13.38 4.42 -17.51
N ALA A 197 12.53 4.74 -16.54
CA ALA A 197 12.95 5.22 -15.24
C ALA A 197 13.25 4.05 -14.29
N GLU A 198 13.92 4.31 -13.18
CA GLU A 198 14.22 3.30 -12.15
C GLU A 198 12.94 2.63 -11.59
N ALA A 199 11.84 3.38 -11.49
CA ALA A 199 10.55 2.86 -11.08
C ALA A 199 9.88 1.90 -12.09
N GLU A 200 10.45 1.78 -13.29
CA GLU A 200 9.91 0.97 -14.38
C GLU A 200 10.73 -0.31 -14.64
N ILE A 201 11.62 -0.66 -13.72
CA ILE A 201 12.42 -1.90 -13.79
C ILE A 201 12.07 -2.84 -12.64
N GLU A 202 12.17 -4.13 -12.93
CA GLU A 202 12.03 -5.23 -11.98
C GLU A 202 13.30 -6.08 -12.04
N TYR A 203 13.75 -6.61 -10.90
CA TYR A 203 14.88 -7.53 -10.88
C TYR A 203 14.37 -8.95 -10.87
N ALA A 204 14.90 -9.78 -11.75
CA ALA A 204 14.64 -11.20 -11.81
C ALA A 204 15.95 -11.99 -11.88
N GLU A 205 15.89 -13.25 -11.46
CA GLU A 205 17.02 -14.17 -11.66
C GLU A 205 17.21 -14.47 -13.15
N ASP A 206 18.44 -14.28 -13.63
CA ASP A 206 18.84 -14.56 -14.99
C ASP A 206 20.13 -15.37 -14.99
N GLU A 207 20.27 -16.26 -15.96
CA GLU A 207 21.44 -17.10 -16.13
C GLU A 207 22.31 -16.56 -17.26
N CYS A 208 23.59 -16.39 -17.01
CA CYS A 208 24.53 -15.95 -18.04
C CYS A 208 25.91 -16.60 -17.90
N ASP A 209 26.67 -16.51 -18.98
CA ASP A 209 28.09 -16.87 -18.97
C ASP A 209 28.92 -15.64 -18.63
N SER A 210 29.57 -15.63 -17.48
CA SER A 210 30.61 -14.66 -17.17
C SER A 210 31.92 -15.10 -17.77
N ILE A 211 32.68 -14.15 -18.30
CA ILE A 211 33.88 -14.43 -19.08
C ILE A 211 35.07 -13.63 -18.58
N TYR A 212 36.26 -14.24 -18.66
CA TYR A 212 37.55 -13.62 -18.42
C TYR A 212 38.23 -13.40 -19.78
N VAL A 213 38.55 -12.14 -20.09
CA VAL A 213 39.12 -11.77 -21.40
C VAL A 213 40.41 -10.99 -21.18
N ARG A 214 41.48 -11.35 -21.94
CA ARG A 214 42.75 -10.64 -21.90
C ARG A 214 42.89 -9.70 -23.08
N PHE A 215 43.34 -8.48 -22.80
CA PHE A 215 43.65 -7.48 -23.80
C PHE A 215 45.15 -7.24 -23.88
N LYS A 216 45.72 -7.24 -25.07
CA LYS A 216 47.15 -7.07 -25.30
C LYS A 216 47.55 -5.65 -25.12
N LEU A 217 48.51 -5.37 -24.22
CA LEU A 217 49.09 -4.03 -24.04
C LEU A 217 49.92 -3.61 -25.26
N THR A 218 49.79 -2.36 -25.63
CA THR A 218 50.45 -1.77 -26.80
C THR A 218 51.29 -0.54 -26.47
N ASP A 219 51.09 0.06 -25.28
CA ASP A 219 51.85 1.21 -24.80
C ASP A 219 51.88 1.25 -23.26
N ASP A 220 53.02 1.69 -22.73
CA ASP A 220 53.29 1.83 -21.28
C ASP A 220 53.94 3.22 -21.04
N PRO A 221 53.19 4.30 -21.04
CA PRO A 221 53.73 5.64 -20.95
C PRO A 221 54.51 5.92 -19.64
N ASN A 222 54.16 5.20 -18.57
CA ASN A 222 54.76 5.36 -17.26
C ASN A 222 56.02 4.47 -17.06
N GLY A 223 56.29 3.60 -18.00
CA GLY A 223 57.45 2.70 -18.01
C GLY A 223 57.38 1.64 -16.86
N VAL A 224 56.18 1.31 -16.44
CA VAL A 224 55.97 0.35 -15.31
C VAL A 224 56.44 -1.04 -15.69
N LEU A 225 56.10 -1.51 -16.89
CA LEU A 225 56.51 -2.85 -17.34
C LEU A 225 58.06 -2.97 -17.44
N ALA A 226 58.69 -1.90 -17.91
CA ALA A 226 60.15 -1.89 -18.02
C ALA A 226 60.83 -1.94 -16.63
N LYS A 227 60.30 -1.28 -15.62
CA LYS A 227 60.78 -1.33 -14.24
C LYS A 227 60.73 -2.74 -13.66
N HIS A 228 59.76 -3.55 -14.07
CA HIS A 228 59.54 -4.94 -13.60
C HIS A 228 60.12 -5.96 -14.58
N ASN A 229 60.92 -5.55 -15.58
CA ASN A 229 61.54 -6.42 -16.61
C ASN A 229 60.51 -7.23 -17.41
N ILE A 230 59.30 -6.67 -17.64
CA ILE A 230 58.26 -7.27 -18.44
C ILE A 230 58.28 -6.76 -19.86
N PRO A 231 58.46 -7.60 -20.87
CA PRO A 231 58.34 -7.16 -22.28
C PRO A 231 56.92 -6.75 -22.63
N LEU A 232 56.75 -5.59 -23.22
CA LEU A 232 55.44 -5.04 -23.62
C LEU A 232 54.67 -5.98 -24.59
N ASP A 233 55.39 -6.64 -25.50
CA ASP A 233 54.80 -7.59 -26.45
C ASP A 233 54.31 -8.88 -25.79
N LYS A 234 54.60 -9.10 -24.52
CA LYS A 234 54.12 -10.23 -23.70
C LYS A 234 53.18 -9.81 -22.59
N ALA A 235 52.81 -8.57 -22.47
CA ALA A 235 51.97 -8.05 -21.42
C ALA A 235 50.52 -7.94 -21.83
N TRP A 236 49.64 -8.32 -20.87
CA TRP A 236 48.20 -8.34 -21.04
C TRP A 236 47.54 -7.76 -19.81
N ILE A 237 46.34 -7.17 -19.99
CA ILE A 237 45.43 -6.82 -18.90
C ILE A 237 44.18 -7.72 -18.98
N VAL A 238 43.69 -8.19 -17.85
CA VAL A 238 42.61 -9.17 -17.79
C VAL A 238 41.35 -8.52 -17.23
N ILE A 239 40.28 -8.51 -18.01
CA ILE A 239 38.96 -8.04 -17.57
C ILE A 239 38.02 -9.23 -17.30
N TRP A 240 36.96 -8.95 -16.56
CA TRP A 240 35.84 -9.88 -16.34
C TRP A 240 34.53 -9.16 -16.67
N THR A 241 33.61 -9.86 -17.29
CA THR A 241 32.28 -9.32 -17.60
C THR A 241 31.22 -10.44 -17.63
N THR A 242 30.02 -10.10 -17.19
CA THR A 242 28.80 -10.91 -17.38
C THR A 242 28.04 -10.55 -18.66
N THR A 243 28.44 -9.48 -19.33
CA THR A 243 27.71 -8.88 -20.45
C THR A 243 28.58 -8.92 -21.69
N THR A 244 28.71 -10.09 -22.31
CA THR A 244 29.59 -10.36 -23.45
C THR A 244 29.30 -9.46 -24.66
N TRP A 245 28.04 -9.14 -24.93
CA TRP A 245 27.62 -8.31 -26.06
C TRP A 245 28.09 -6.86 -25.97
N THR A 246 28.59 -6.38 -24.81
CA THR A 246 29.15 -5.03 -24.68
C THR A 246 30.62 -4.92 -25.10
N LEU A 247 31.31 -6.04 -25.30
CA LEU A 247 32.72 -6.05 -25.72
C LEU A 247 32.96 -5.21 -26.99
N PRO A 248 32.11 -5.22 -28.04
CA PRO A 248 32.31 -4.34 -29.18
C PRO A 248 32.33 -2.84 -28.86
N ALA A 249 31.72 -2.44 -27.75
CA ALA A 249 31.68 -1.08 -27.24
C ALA A 249 32.85 -0.77 -26.30
N ASN A 250 33.76 -1.70 -26.03
CA ASN A 250 34.91 -1.49 -25.18
C ASN A 250 35.79 -0.37 -25.69
N VAL A 251 36.11 0.61 -24.87
CA VAL A 251 37.00 1.74 -25.17
C VAL A 251 38.01 2.01 -24.07
N ALA A 252 37.77 1.45 -22.86
CA ALA A 252 38.68 1.59 -21.74
C ALA A 252 38.60 0.34 -20.82
N THR A 253 39.60 0.25 -19.95
CA THR A 253 39.60 -0.66 -18.78
C THR A 253 39.84 0.17 -17.54
N CYS A 254 38.90 0.15 -16.58
CA CYS A 254 38.95 0.95 -15.37
C CYS A 254 39.62 0.17 -14.22
N LEU A 255 40.53 0.83 -13.55
CA LEU A 255 41.21 0.33 -12.33
C LEU A 255 40.90 1.23 -11.15
N ASN A 256 40.99 0.68 -9.93
CA ASN A 256 40.95 1.53 -8.74
C ASN A 256 42.36 2.08 -8.44
N PRO A 257 42.52 3.39 -8.28
CA PRO A 257 43.84 4.02 -8.08
C PRO A 257 44.58 3.52 -6.86
N ASN A 258 43.86 3.07 -5.83
CA ASN A 258 44.40 2.71 -4.51
C ASN A 258 44.57 1.20 -4.29
N LEU A 259 44.12 0.36 -5.23
CA LEU A 259 44.27 -1.08 -5.15
C LEU A 259 45.65 -1.53 -5.70
N GLU A 260 46.16 -2.62 -5.16
CA GLU A 260 47.37 -3.27 -5.65
C GLU A 260 47.07 -4.24 -6.79
N TYR A 261 47.87 -4.13 -7.86
CA TYR A 261 47.80 -4.98 -9.04
C TYR A 261 49.06 -5.84 -9.13
N ALA A 262 48.86 -7.11 -9.43
CA ALA A 262 49.92 -8.09 -9.57
C ALA A 262 50.18 -8.40 -11.05
N PHE A 263 51.42 -8.76 -11.35
CA PHE A 263 51.82 -9.37 -12.62
C PHE A 263 51.80 -10.89 -12.48
N VAL A 264 50.92 -11.55 -13.17
CA VAL A 264 50.72 -12.99 -13.14
C VAL A 264 51.30 -13.62 -14.41
N LYS A 265 52.33 -14.38 -14.28
CA LYS A 265 52.98 -15.06 -15.42
C LYS A 265 52.28 -16.40 -15.68
N ILE A 266 51.76 -16.57 -16.87
CA ILE A 266 51.15 -17.80 -17.40
C ILE A 266 51.86 -18.18 -18.68
N GLY A 267 52.62 -19.25 -18.63
CA GLY A 267 53.53 -19.58 -19.72
C GLY A 267 54.56 -18.47 -19.99
N ASP A 268 54.57 -17.90 -21.20
CA ASP A 268 55.49 -16.83 -21.62
C ASP A 268 54.85 -15.43 -21.51
N ALA A 269 53.58 -15.31 -21.10
CA ALA A 269 52.84 -14.05 -21.01
C ALA A 269 52.62 -13.58 -19.56
N TYR A 270 52.56 -12.25 -19.38
CA TYR A 270 52.30 -11.59 -18.10
C TYR A 270 50.93 -10.95 -18.13
N HIS A 271 50.13 -11.17 -17.08
CA HIS A 271 48.76 -10.72 -16.98
C HIS A 271 48.59 -9.79 -15.77
N ILE A 272 48.00 -8.63 -15.98
CA ILE A 272 47.70 -7.65 -14.93
C ILE A 272 46.28 -7.87 -14.42
N MET A 273 46.15 -8.01 -13.08
CA MET A 273 44.87 -8.08 -12.35
C MET A 273 45.11 -7.71 -10.87
N ALA A 274 44.03 -7.36 -10.16
CA ALA A 274 44.15 -7.03 -8.73
C ALA A 274 44.74 -8.20 -7.94
N ARG A 275 45.69 -7.91 -7.06
CA ARG A 275 46.45 -8.95 -6.31
C ARG A 275 45.55 -9.87 -5.52
N GLU A 276 44.55 -9.30 -4.84
CA GLU A 276 43.64 -10.08 -3.98
C GLU A 276 42.74 -11.01 -4.79
N LEU A 277 42.51 -10.73 -6.06
CA LEU A 277 41.62 -11.50 -6.95
C LEU A 277 42.40 -12.52 -7.82
N VAL A 278 43.72 -12.63 -7.73
CA VAL A 278 44.51 -13.55 -8.55
C VAL A 278 44.05 -15.00 -8.39
N GLU A 279 43.96 -15.49 -7.15
CA GLU A 279 43.60 -16.89 -6.88
C GLU A 279 42.19 -17.22 -7.40
N SER A 280 41.22 -16.36 -7.13
CA SER A 280 39.84 -16.53 -7.60
C SER A 280 39.73 -16.47 -9.12
N THR A 281 40.48 -15.56 -9.76
CA THR A 281 40.54 -15.44 -11.23
C THR A 281 41.18 -16.69 -11.86
N MET A 282 42.31 -17.17 -11.34
CA MET A 282 42.95 -18.35 -11.88
C MET A 282 42.07 -19.59 -11.74
N LYS A 283 41.43 -19.76 -10.58
CA LYS A 283 40.46 -20.83 -10.34
C LYS A 283 39.26 -20.73 -11.32
N GLY A 284 38.72 -19.50 -11.54
CA GLY A 284 37.63 -19.25 -12.48
C GLY A 284 38.01 -19.51 -13.93
N CYS A 285 39.28 -19.35 -14.28
CA CYS A 285 39.83 -19.67 -15.58
C CYS A 285 40.30 -21.13 -15.71
N HIS A 286 40.22 -21.94 -14.66
CA HIS A 286 40.76 -23.31 -14.63
C HIS A 286 42.25 -23.39 -14.99
N ILE A 287 43.03 -22.41 -14.52
CA ILE A 287 44.48 -22.31 -14.72
C ILE A 287 45.19 -22.66 -13.41
N ASP A 288 45.85 -23.82 -13.37
CA ASP A 288 46.54 -24.32 -12.19
C ASP A 288 48.05 -23.95 -12.16
N GLU A 289 48.63 -23.71 -13.33
CA GLU A 289 50.06 -23.40 -13.45
C GLU A 289 50.24 -21.89 -13.76
N TYR A 290 50.62 -21.13 -12.74
CA TYR A 290 50.93 -19.68 -12.87
C TYR A 290 51.93 -19.26 -11.78
N GLU A 291 52.59 -18.17 -12.03
CA GLU A 291 53.55 -17.54 -11.11
C GLU A 291 53.11 -16.07 -10.85
N VAL A 292 52.95 -15.70 -9.59
CA VAL A 292 52.71 -14.31 -9.21
C VAL A 292 54.02 -13.65 -8.91
N LEU A 293 54.35 -12.58 -9.63
CA LEU A 293 55.56 -11.82 -9.34
C LEU A 293 55.47 -11.20 -7.92
N PRO A 294 56.60 -11.11 -7.21
CA PRO A 294 56.60 -10.65 -5.79
C PRO A 294 56.24 -9.17 -5.65
N GLU A 295 56.51 -8.38 -6.67
CA GLU A 295 56.27 -6.94 -6.67
C GLU A 295 54.86 -6.62 -7.22
N THR A 296 54.18 -5.69 -6.56
CA THR A 296 52.88 -5.14 -6.98
C THR A 296 53.01 -3.68 -7.35
N VAL A 297 52.05 -3.17 -8.05
CA VAL A 297 51.90 -1.75 -8.41
C VAL A 297 50.54 -1.22 -8.03
N LEU A 298 50.43 0.05 -7.72
CA LEU A 298 49.10 0.68 -7.54
C LEU A 298 48.42 0.88 -8.87
N GLY A 299 47.08 0.85 -8.88
CA GLY A 299 46.30 1.12 -10.09
C GLY A 299 46.65 2.48 -10.71
N SER A 300 46.95 3.48 -9.85
CA SER A 300 47.39 4.82 -10.30
C SER A 300 48.68 4.82 -11.13
N GLU A 301 49.55 3.82 -10.98
CA GLU A 301 50.78 3.71 -11.76
C GLU A 301 50.50 3.17 -13.16
N LEU A 302 49.42 2.44 -13.38
CA LEU A 302 49.01 1.81 -14.65
C LEU A 302 48.14 2.75 -15.51
N GLU A 303 47.81 3.94 -15.04
CA GLU A 303 46.98 4.90 -15.73
C GLU A 303 47.56 5.25 -17.10
N LEU A 304 46.68 5.42 -18.11
CA LEU A 304 47.00 5.77 -19.51
C LEU A 304 47.77 4.70 -20.31
N MET A 305 47.99 3.50 -19.77
CA MET A 305 48.43 2.39 -20.61
C MET A 305 47.40 2.16 -21.75
N GLN A 306 47.92 1.72 -22.91
CA GLN A 306 47.05 1.38 -24.03
C GLN A 306 47.06 -0.12 -24.31
N TYR A 307 45.92 -0.61 -24.79
CA TYR A 307 45.77 -1.98 -25.24
C TYR A 307 45.06 -2.07 -26.58
N GLN A 308 45.26 -3.16 -27.32
CA GLN A 308 44.53 -3.46 -28.54
C GLN A 308 43.22 -4.12 -28.23
N HIS A 309 42.13 -3.66 -28.81
CA HIS A 309 40.82 -4.33 -28.73
C HIS A 309 40.93 -5.74 -29.34
N PRO A 310 40.28 -6.77 -28.74
CA PRO A 310 40.52 -8.16 -29.13
C PRO A 310 40.09 -8.53 -30.54
N PHE A 311 39.21 -7.76 -31.19
CA PHE A 311 38.71 -8.08 -32.54
C PHE A 311 38.36 -6.84 -33.41
N LEU A 312 38.48 -5.62 -32.87
CA LEU A 312 38.25 -4.41 -33.62
C LEU A 312 39.57 -3.64 -33.79
N ASP A 313 39.71 -2.90 -34.91
CA ASP A 313 40.86 -1.98 -35.09
C ASP A 313 40.67 -0.71 -34.24
N ARG A 314 40.73 -0.90 -32.92
CA ARG A 314 40.59 0.13 -31.91
C ARG A 314 41.56 -0.11 -30.77
N LYS A 315 42.13 0.95 -30.24
CA LYS A 315 42.91 0.90 -28.99
C LYS A 315 42.03 1.34 -27.84
N GLY A 316 42.13 0.65 -26.69
CA GLY A 316 41.52 1.04 -25.44
C GLY A 316 42.56 1.67 -24.51
N LEU A 317 42.08 2.43 -23.54
CA LEU A 317 42.87 3.16 -22.56
C LEU A 317 42.63 2.57 -21.13
N VAL A 318 43.69 2.44 -20.37
CA VAL A 318 43.56 2.16 -18.92
C VAL A 318 43.24 3.49 -18.23
N ILE A 319 42.13 3.51 -17.48
CA ILE A 319 41.61 4.65 -16.73
C ILE A 319 41.41 4.32 -15.26
N LEU A 320 41.14 5.32 -14.45
CA LEU A 320 40.96 5.14 -12.99
C LEU A 320 39.53 5.51 -12.59
N GLY A 321 38.99 4.73 -11.64
CA GLY A 321 37.66 4.98 -11.05
C GLY A 321 37.49 4.30 -9.71
N ASP A 322 36.87 5.01 -8.76
CA ASP A 322 36.67 4.52 -7.39
C ASP A 322 35.59 3.42 -7.27
N HIS A 323 34.76 3.25 -8.31
CA HIS A 323 33.70 2.22 -8.38
C HIS A 323 34.25 0.79 -8.57
N VAL A 324 35.54 0.64 -8.90
CA VAL A 324 36.17 -0.67 -9.03
C VAL A 324 36.44 -1.26 -7.64
N THR A 325 35.85 -2.43 -7.35
CA THR A 325 35.92 -3.12 -6.06
C THR A 325 36.62 -4.47 -6.17
N LEU A 326 36.83 -5.13 -5.03
CA LEU A 326 37.43 -6.48 -4.89
C LEU A 326 36.35 -7.57 -4.64
N GLU A 327 35.07 -7.25 -4.79
CA GLU A 327 33.98 -8.19 -4.52
C GLU A 327 33.91 -9.34 -5.55
N GLY A 328 34.45 -9.12 -6.74
CA GLY A 328 34.49 -10.13 -7.80
C GLY A 328 35.27 -9.70 -9.03
N GLY A 329 35.40 -10.61 -9.99
CA GLY A 329 36.08 -10.36 -11.26
C GLY A 329 37.60 -10.36 -11.11
N THR A 330 38.26 -9.40 -11.76
CA THR A 330 39.72 -9.26 -11.85
C THR A 330 40.26 -7.99 -11.25
N GLY A 331 39.41 -7.08 -10.74
CA GLY A 331 39.79 -5.73 -10.37
C GLY A 331 40.14 -4.82 -11.57
N CYS A 332 39.96 -5.30 -12.79
CA CYS A 332 40.08 -4.54 -14.03
C CYS A 332 38.71 -4.56 -14.72
N VAL A 333 37.98 -3.47 -14.64
CA VAL A 333 36.59 -3.39 -15.13
C VAL A 333 36.59 -3.04 -16.63
N HIS A 334 35.94 -3.91 -17.41
CA HIS A 334 35.63 -3.62 -18.82
C HIS A 334 34.74 -2.39 -18.90
N THR A 335 35.19 -1.36 -19.57
CA THR A 335 34.50 -0.06 -19.62
C THR A 335 33.95 0.22 -21.01
N ALA A 336 32.62 0.34 -21.06
CA ALA A 336 31.83 0.65 -22.23
C ALA A 336 30.84 1.79 -21.92
N PRO A 337 31.25 3.07 -22.01
CA PRO A 337 30.44 4.22 -21.57
C PRO A 337 29.10 4.34 -22.31
N GLY A 338 28.93 3.69 -23.45
CA GLY A 338 27.63 3.57 -24.13
C GLY A 338 26.64 2.63 -23.44
N HIS A 339 27.11 1.77 -22.49
CA HIS A 339 26.34 0.66 -21.92
C HIS A 339 26.51 0.45 -20.41
N GLY A 340 27.03 1.44 -19.69
CA GLY A 340 27.17 1.44 -18.24
C GLY A 340 27.09 2.88 -17.69
N VAL A 341 26.42 3.07 -16.56
CA VAL A 341 26.24 4.39 -15.92
C VAL A 341 27.56 4.88 -15.35
N GLU A 342 28.23 4.07 -14.51
CA GLU A 342 29.51 4.38 -13.90
C GLU A 342 30.60 4.56 -14.98
N ASP A 343 30.60 3.72 -16.01
CA ASP A 343 31.48 3.82 -17.17
C ASP A 343 31.32 5.17 -17.90
N PHE A 344 30.03 5.55 -18.11
CA PHE A 344 29.71 6.83 -18.76
C PHE A 344 30.19 8.00 -17.90
N GLU A 345 29.90 8.02 -16.60
CA GLU A 345 30.25 9.10 -15.69
C GLU A 345 31.77 9.29 -15.58
N VAL A 346 32.51 8.20 -15.40
CA VAL A 346 33.97 8.26 -15.32
C VAL A 346 34.58 8.76 -16.63
N CYS A 347 34.12 8.23 -17.77
CA CYS A 347 34.65 8.65 -19.08
C CYS A 347 34.33 10.13 -19.39
N VAL A 348 33.10 10.54 -19.21
CA VAL A 348 32.66 11.91 -19.56
C VAL A 348 33.27 12.97 -18.63
N ASN A 349 33.32 12.67 -17.32
CA ASN A 349 33.76 13.64 -16.32
C ASN A 349 35.29 13.72 -16.18
N HIS A 350 36.01 12.61 -16.36
CA HIS A 350 37.45 12.55 -16.06
C HIS A 350 38.30 12.23 -17.26
N TYR A 351 37.77 11.55 -18.28
CA TYR A 351 38.51 11.13 -19.47
C TYR A 351 37.78 11.51 -20.77
N PRO A 352 37.55 12.79 -21.05
CA PRO A 352 36.77 13.24 -22.22
C PRO A 352 37.36 12.83 -23.56
N GLN A 353 38.62 12.37 -23.60
CA GLN A 353 39.25 11.77 -24.79
C GLN A 353 38.75 10.35 -25.10
N VAL A 354 38.09 9.65 -24.14
CA VAL A 354 37.50 8.33 -24.35
C VAL A 354 36.14 8.52 -25.02
N PRO A 355 35.90 7.99 -26.22
CA PRO A 355 34.63 8.19 -26.91
C PRO A 355 33.50 7.39 -26.32
N VAL A 356 32.30 7.93 -26.33
CA VAL A 356 31.07 7.17 -26.02
C VAL A 356 30.63 6.44 -27.29
N VAL A 357 30.88 5.14 -27.35
CA VAL A 357 30.52 4.28 -28.49
C VAL A 357 29.26 3.49 -28.17
N VAL A 358 28.26 3.54 -29.07
CA VAL A 358 26.96 2.89 -28.88
C VAL A 358 26.65 2.01 -30.11
N PRO A 359 27.31 0.86 -30.27
CA PRO A 359 27.13 -0.02 -31.43
C PRO A 359 25.83 -0.87 -31.34
N VAL A 360 24.77 -0.31 -30.77
CA VAL A 360 23.47 -0.97 -30.60
C VAL A 360 22.35 -0.01 -30.97
N ASP A 361 21.44 -0.44 -31.85
CA ASP A 361 20.26 0.31 -32.24
C ASP A 361 19.14 0.32 -31.17
N ASP A 362 18.02 0.98 -31.46
CA ASP A 362 16.87 1.10 -30.59
C ASP A 362 16.16 -0.24 -30.32
N ALA A 363 16.28 -1.22 -31.23
CA ALA A 363 15.73 -2.56 -31.11
C ALA A 363 16.70 -3.55 -30.44
N GLY A 364 17.81 -3.08 -29.86
CA GLY A 364 18.82 -3.91 -29.24
C GLY A 364 19.60 -4.78 -30.20
N ARG A 365 19.80 -4.33 -31.46
CA ARG A 365 20.59 -5.02 -32.44
C ARG A 365 21.94 -4.36 -32.58
N LEU A 366 22.99 -5.15 -32.70
CA LEU A 366 24.33 -4.66 -32.97
C LEU A 366 24.38 -3.99 -34.36
N THR A 367 24.97 -2.82 -34.43
CA THR A 367 25.20 -2.08 -35.69
C THR A 367 26.48 -2.52 -36.37
N ALA A 368 26.77 -1.98 -37.56
CA ALA A 368 28.02 -2.26 -38.24
C ALA A 368 29.28 -1.82 -37.45
N GLU A 369 29.15 -0.88 -36.51
CA GLU A 369 30.22 -0.45 -35.60
C GLU A 369 30.69 -1.54 -34.67
N ALA A 370 29.85 -2.53 -34.37
CA ALA A 370 30.22 -3.72 -33.61
C ALA A 370 31.13 -4.69 -34.40
N GLY A 371 31.27 -4.49 -35.70
CA GLY A 371 31.94 -5.38 -36.64
C GLY A 371 30.93 -6.12 -37.54
N GLU A 372 31.30 -6.32 -38.80
CA GLU A 372 30.43 -6.90 -39.82
C GLU A 372 29.89 -8.29 -39.42
N LYS A 373 30.69 -9.08 -38.71
CA LYS A 373 30.34 -10.44 -38.22
C LYS A 373 29.16 -10.41 -37.25
N PHE A 374 28.96 -9.33 -36.51
CA PHE A 374 27.98 -9.22 -35.43
C PHE A 374 26.80 -8.32 -35.82
N ALA A 375 26.91 -7.51 -36.85
CA ALA A 375 25.89 -6.58 -37.29
C ALA A 375 24.55 -7.25 -37.55
N GLY A 376 23.46 -6.67 -37.01
CA GLY A 376 22.08 -7.16 -37.11
C GLY A 376 21.67 -8.22 -36.09
N LEU A 377 22.60 -8.80 -35.31
CA LEU A 377 22.26 -9.73 -34.22
C LEU A 377 21.62 -8.98 -33.06
N LYS A 378 20.60 -9.54 -32.43
CA LYS A 378 20.13 -9.08 -31.12
C LYS A 378 21.25 -9.27 -30.08
N VAL A 379 21.37 -8.39 -29.14
CA VAL A 379 22.43 -8.40 -28.11
C VAL A 379 22.48 -9.75 -27.35
N TRP A 380 21.35 -10.35 -27.07
CA TRP A 380 21.26 -11.64 -26.40
C TRP A 380 21.81 -12.80 -27.27
N ASP A 381 21.51 -12.79 -28.56
CA ASP A 381 22.01 -13.77 -29.53
C ASP A 381 23.49 -13.56 -29.80
N ALA A 382 23.97 -12.34 -29.71
CA ALA A 382 25.36 -11.96 -29.98
C ALA A 382 26.33 -12.51 -28.92
N ASN A 383 25.88 -12.72 -27.66
CA ASN A 383 26.72 -13.23 -26.58
C ASN A 383 27.49 -14.50 -26.99
N LYS A 384 26.77 -15.46 -27.54
CA LYS A 384 27.37 -16.74 -27.96
C LYS A 384 28.35 -16.58 -29.16
N VAL A 385 27.98 -15.74 -30.13
CA VAL A 385 28.81 -15.54 -31.33
C VAL A 385 30.11 -14.79 -30.98
N ILE A 386 30.02 -13.81 -30.08
CA ILE A 386 31.20 -13.07 -29.60
C ILE A 386 32.09 -13.97 -28.73
N LEU A 387 31.50 -14.78 -27.86
CA LEU A 387 32.24 -15.72 -27.02
C LEU A 387 33.06 -16.70 -27.89
N GLU A 388 32.45 -17.28 -28.91
CA GLU A 388 33.16 -18.17 -29.85
C GLU A 388 34.31 -17.41 -30.56
N HIS A 389 34.06 -16.18 -30.98
CA HIS A 389 35.07 -15.37 -31.68
C HIS A 389 36.30 -15.04 -30.81
N ILE A 390 36.09 -14.65 -29.55
CA ILE A 390 37.19 -14.34 -28.62
C ILE A 390 37.96 -15.60 -28.20
N LYS A 391 37.31 -16.75 -28.20
CA LYS A 391 37.93 -18.05 -27.99
C LYS A 391 38.85 -18.41 -29.18
N GLU A 392 38.37 -18.30 -30.40
CA GLU A 392 39.14 -18.55 -31.62
C GLU A 392 40.36 -17.62 -31.75
N SER A 393 40.19 -16.36 -31.32
CA SER A 393 41.28 -15.37 -31.38
C SER A 393 42.28 -15.47 -30.23
N GLY A 394 42.05 -16.39 -29.25
CA GLY A 394 42.97 -16.63 -28.14
C GLY A 394 42.92 -15.56 -27.04
N HIS A 395 41.89 -14.74 -27.01
CA HIS A 395 41.70 -13.72 -25.97
C HIS A 395 40.89 -14.22 -24.76
N LEU A 396 40.11 -15.29 -24.91
CA LEU A 396 39.34 -15.90 -23.84
C LEU A 396 40.27 -16.66 -22.88
N MET A 397 40.19 -16.37 -21.57
CA MET A 397 40.92 -17.07 -20.54
C MET A 397 40.03 -18.08 -19.77
N GLY A 398 38.78 -17.78 -19.54
CA GLY A 398 37.85 -18.64 -18.82
C GLY A 398 36.39 -18.24 -19.02
N VAL A 399 35.51 -19.20 -18.73
CA VAL A 399 34.03 -19.00 -18.72
C VAL A 399 33.48 -19.64 -17.48
N GLN A 400 32.57 -18.95 -16.81
CA GLN A 400 31.81 -19.49 -15.67
C GLN A 400 30.32 -19.23 -15.90
N HIS A 401 29.49 -20.25 -15.70
CA HIS A 401 28.02 -20.07 -15.70
C HIS A 401 27.58 -19.55 -14.32
N ILE A 402 26.85 -18.46 -14.31
CA ILE A 402 26.36 -17.82 -13.08
C ILE A 402 24.88 -17.47 -13.18
N THR A 403 24.22 -17.44 -12.03
CA THR A 403 22.87 -16.89 -11.85
C THR A 403 22.99 -15.58 -11.08
N HIS A 404 22.37 -14.55 -11.57
CA HIS A 404 22.39 -13.24 -10.91
C HIS A 404 21.05 -12.50 -11.06
N GLN A 405 20.85 -11.45 -10.26
CA GLN A 405 19.70 -10.55 -10.40
C GLN A 405 19.96 -9.60 -11.58
N TYR A 406 19.08 -9.63 -12.58
CA TYR A 406 19.19 -8.77 -13.75
C TYR A 406 17.96 -7.88 -13.92
N PRO A 407 18.10 -6.60 -14.34
CA PRO A 407 16.98 -5.70 -14.53
C PRO A 407 16.15 -6.06 -15.77
N HIS A 408 14.83 -6.13 -15.56
CA HIS A 408 13.81 -6.40 -16.57
C HIS A 408 12.84 -5.25 -16.68
N CYS A 409 12.24 -5.07 -17.85
CA CYS A 409 11.15 -4.11 -18.04
C CYS A 409 9.91 -4.55 -17.24
N TRP A 410 9.39 -3.69 -16.39
CA TRP A 410 8.21 -3.96 -15.57
C TRP A 410 6.93 -4.32 -16.36
N ARG A 411 6.93 -4.14 -17.68
CA ARG A 411 5.76 -4.34 -18.55
C ARG A 411 5.87 -5.51 -19.50
N CYS A 412 6.93 -5.59 -20.27
CA CYS A 412 7.13 -6.71 -21.18
C CYS A 412 7.87 -7.88 -20.50
N HIS A 413 8.43 -7.67 -19.30
CA HIS A 413 9.20 -8.63 -18.50
C HIS A 413 10.42 -9.21 -19.22
N HIS A 414 10.90 -8.54 -20.26
CA HIS A 414 12.14 -8.89 -20.95
C HIS A 414 13.32 -8.16 -20.30
N PRO A 415 14.53 -8.76 -20.37
CA PRO A 415 15.72 -8.10 -19.87
C PRO A 415 15.99 -6.81 -20.63
N ILE A 416 16.44 -5.81 -19.92
CA ILE A 416 16.77 -4.49 -20.48
C ILE A 416 18.25 -4.35 -20.72
N ILE A 417 18.65 -3.26 -21.39
CA ILE A 417 20.05 -2.89 -21.56
C ILE A 417 20.29 -1.48 -21.03
N PHE A 418 21.54 -1.15 -20.74
CA PHE A 418 21.95 0.26 -20.66
C PHE A 418 22.31 0.75 -22.07
N ARG A 419 21.83 1.94 -22.42
CA ARG A 419 22.12 2.55 -23.73
C ARG A 419 22.29 4.04 -23.59
N ALA A 420 23.47 4.57 -23.96
CA ALA A 420 23.65 6.01 -24.02
C ALA A 420 22.84 6.58 -25.20
N THR A 421 21.97 7.54 -24.88
CA THR A 421 21.11 8.20 -25.84
C THR A 421 20.77 9.61 -25.36
N GLU A 422 20.49 10.51 -26.30
CA GLU A 422 19.99 11.83 -25.92
C GLU A 422 18.59 11.77 -25.42
N GLN A 423 18.40 12.24 -24.20
CA GLN A 423 17.11 12.25 -23.50
C GLN A 423 16.90 13.59 -22.80
N TRP A 424 15.65 13.85 -22.38
CA TRP A 424 15.32 14.92 -21.46
C TRP A 424 15.44 14.44 -20.03
N PHE A 425 16.16 15.22 -19.23
CA PHE A 425 16.40 14.92 -17.81
C PHE A 425 15.92 16.06 -16.91
N CYS A 426 15.47 15.69 -15.72
CA CYS A 426 15.34 16.61 -14.61
C CYS A 426 16.54 16.41 -13.67
N SER A 427 17.31 17.47 -13.46
CA SER A 427 18.44 17.47 -12.51
C SER A 427 17.92 17.52 -11.08
N ILE A 428 18.04 16.40 -10.38
CA ILE A 428 17.61 16.29 -8.97
C ILE A 428 18.61 17.00 -8.06
N ASP A 429 19.89 16.89 -8.32
CA ASP A 429 20.94 17.52 -7.52
C ASP A 429 20.80 19.04 -7.41
N ALA A 430 20.19 19.69 -8.42
CA ALA A 430 19.99 21.12 -8.43
C ALA A 430 19.07 21.67 -7.32
N PHE A 431 18.21 20.82 -6.74
CA PHE A 431 17.29 21.19 -5.66
C PHE A 431 17.15 20.12 -4.56
N LYS A 432 18.09 19.18 -4.51
CA LYS A 432 18.08 18.03 -3.57
C LYS A 432 17.98 18.46 -2.10
N GLU A 433 18.68 19.52 -1.71
CA GLU A 433 18.63 20.06 -0.36
C GLU A 433 17.23 20.57 0.05
N ASP A 434 16.49 21.13 -0.90
CA ASP A 434 15.12 21.57 -0.64
C ASP A 434 14.17 20.37 -0.56
N VAL A 435 14.47 19.29 -1.29
CA VAL A 435 13.74 18.02 -1.15
C VAL A 435 13.91 17.42 0.24
N TYR A 436 15.12 17.42 0.80
CA TYR A 436 15.36 16.94 2.18
C TYR A 436 14.58 17.76 3.20
N LYS A 437 14.61 19.09 3.11
CA LYS A 437 13.80 19.96 4.00
C LYS A 437 12.30 19.65 3.89
N ALA A 438 11.84 19.36 2.69
CA ALA A 438 10.44 18.99 2.48
C ALA A 438 10.13 17.61 3.11
N ILE A 439 11.03 16.61 2.98
CA ILE A 439 10.88 15.30 3.64
C ILE A 439 10.80 15.44 5.16
N ASP A 440 11.66 16.29 5.76
CA ASP A 440 11.68 16.56 7.20
C ASP A 440 10.39 17.21 7.71
N SER A 441 9.66 17.91 6.86
CA SER A 441 8.40 18.58 7.21
C SER A 441 7.17 17.67 7.19
N VAL A 442 7.30 16.44 6.70
CA VAL A 442 6.19 15.49 6.50
C VAL A 442 6.12 14.52 7.68
N HIS A 443 4.91 14.23 8.13
CA HIS A 443 4.66 13.17 9.09
C HIS A 443 4.59 11.81 8.35
N TRP A 444 5.55 10.93 8.63
CA TRP A 444 5.65 9.62 7.98
C TRP A 444 5.11 8.52 8.89
N GLN A 445 4.16 7.76 8.37
CA GLN A 445 3.59 6.63 9.08
C GLN A 445 3.58 5.37 8.17
N PRO A 446 4.36 4.32 8.51
CA PRO A 446 5.31 4.23 9.64
C PRO A 446 6.50 5.17 9.54
N ALA A 447 7.13 5.47 10.69
CA ALA A 447 8.24 6.43 10.79
C ALA A 447 9.44 6.12 9.89
N TRP A 448 9.70 4.84 9.57
CA TRP A 448 10.78 4.43 8.66
C TRP A 448 10.61 4.99 7.23
N GLY A 449 9.42 5.46 6.88
CA GLY A 449 9.14 6.10 5.60
C GLY A 449 10.00 7.33 5.33
N HIS A 450 10.34 8.10 6.38
CA HIS A 450 11.27 9.22 6.31
C HIS A 450 12.63 8.80 5.75
N ASP A 451 13.28 7.85 6.42
CA ASP A 451 14.63 7.42 6.06
C ASP A 451 14.66 6.72 4.69
N ARG A 452 13.58 6.00 4.38
CA ARG A 452 13.43 5.37 3.07
C ARG A 452 13.33 6.40 1.95
N MET A 453 12.52 7.45 2.11
CA MET A 453 12.41 8.51 1.10
C MET A 453 13.72 9.27 0.97
N ALA A 454 14.35 9.65 2.08
CA ALA A 454 15.63 10.35 2.08
C ALA A 454 16.74 9.51 1.41
N GLY A 455 16.81 8.20 1.70
CA GLY A 455 17.75 7.29 1.06
C GLY A 455 17.53 7.20 -0.45
N MET A 456 16.30 7.06 -0.90
CA MET A 456 15.98 7.00 -2.33
C MET A 456 16.30 8.30 -3.08
N VAL A 457 16.13 9.46 -2.44
CA VAL A 457 16.53 10.75 -3.04
C VAL A 457 18.04 10.90 -3.06
N ARG A 458 18.75 10.44 -2.02
CA ARG A 458 20.22 10.47 -1.96
C ARG A 458 20.84 9.71 -3.12
N ASP A 459 20.36 8.50 -3.36
CA ASP A 459 20.94 7.56 -4.32
C ASP A 459 20.38 7.74 -5.74
N ARG A 460 19.44 8.71 -5.92
CA ARG A 460 18.80 8.95 -7.22
C ARG A 460 19.72 9.70 -8.18
N SER A 461 19.91 9.13 -9.36
CA SER A 461 20.40 9.84 -10.52
C SER A 461 19.35 10.82 -11.08
N ASP A 462 19.74 11.64 -12.07
CA ASP A 462 18.80 12.53 -12.75
C ASP A 462 17.60 11.74 -13.32
N TRP A 463 16.44 12.33 -13.22
CA TRP A 463 15.21 11.70 -13.72
C TRP A 463 15.10 11.83 -15.22
N CYS A 464 15.21 10.73 -15.96
CA CYS A 464 14.92 10.67 -17.39
C CYS A 464 13.40 10.80 -17.61
N ILE A 465 12.98 11.94 -18.15
CA ILE A 465 11.55 12.28 -18.31
C ILE A 465 11.03 12.03 -19.73
N SER A 466 11.86 11.73 -20.71
CA SER A 466 11.43 11.47 -22.09
C SER A 466 11.16 9.98 -22.34
N ARG A 467 10.14 9.69 -23.13
CA ARG A 467 9.76 8.34 -23.58
C ARG A 467 9.47 8.35 -25.07
N GLN A 468 10.00 7.38 -25.80
CA GLN A 468 9.85 7.21 -27.26
C GLN A 468 8.53 6.47 -27.56
N ARG A 469 7.42 7.02 -27.06
CA ARG A 469 6.07 6.45 -27.18
C ARG A 469 5.11 7.48 -27.74
N VAL A 470 3.85 7.07 -27.98
CA VAL A 470 2.82 7.93 -28.58
C VAL A 470 1.72 8.29 -27.58
N TRP A 471 1.37 7.38 -26.65
CA TRP A 471 0.27 7.58 -25.71
C TRP A 471 0.77 8.19 -24.40
N GLY A 472 0.72 9.50 -24.32
CA GLY A 472 1.13 10.32 -23.17
C GLY A 472 1.11 11.79 -23.54
N VAL A 473 1.52 12.65 -22.61
CA VAL A 473 1.62 14.09 -22.82
C VAL A 473 2.94 14.41 -23.54
N PRO A 474 2.91 15.01 -24.75
CA PRO A 474 4.12 15.33 -25.49
C PRO A 474 5.02 16.31 -24.73
N ILE A 475 6.33 16.18 -24.92
CA ILE A 475 7.32 17.13 -24.41
C ILE A 475 7.15 18.45 -25.17
N PRO A 476 6.81 19.58 -24.48
CA PRO A 476 6.41 20.84 -25.14
C PRO A 476 7.60 21.67 -25.62
N VAL A 477 8.50 21.02 -26.34
CA VAL A 477 9.75 21.62 -26.80
C VAL A 477 9.81 21.67 -28.33
N PHE A 478 10.41 22.73 -28.86
CA PHE A 478 10.61 22.93 -30.28
C PHE A 478 12.11 23.00 -30.60
N PHE A 479 12.49 22.56 -31.80
CA PHE A 479 13.84 22.65 -32.31
C PHE A 479 13.88 23.58 -33.51
N CYS A 480 14.87 24.45 -33.56
CA CYS A 480 15.12 25.28 -34.73
C CYS A 480 15.68 24.42 -35.88
N LYS A 481 14.99 24.32 -37.01
CA LYS A 481 15.42 23.51 -38.14
C LYS A 481 16.76 23.99 -38.76
N LYS A 482 17.15 25.26 -38.51
CA LYS A 482 18.39 25.83 -39.07
C LYS A 482 19.63 25.48 -38.25
N CYS A 483 19.53 25.54 -36.90
CA CYS A 483 20.70 25.38 -36.02
C CYS A 483 20.61 24.20 -35.07
N GLY A 484 19.47 23.49 -35.00
CA GLY A 484 19.23 22.33 -34.15
C GLY A 484 19.03 22.65 -32.66
N LYS A 485 19.15 23.91 -32.24
CA LYS A 485 18.95 24.28 -30.82
C LYS A 485 17.49 24.11 -30.41
N TYR A 486 17.28 23.60 -29.20
CA TYR A 486 15.94 23.56 -28.62
C TYR A 486 15.51 24.95 -28.14
N HIS A 487 14.20 25.14 -28.08
CA HIS A 487 13.53 26.40 -27.76
C HIS A 487 12.43 26.16 -26.70
N ILE A 488 12.62 26.75 -25.55
CA ILE A 488 11.66 26.72 -24.43
C ILE A 488 11.59 28.16 -23.91
N THR A 489 10.41 28.78 -24.01
CA THR A 489 10.15 30.14 -23.50
C THR A 489 8.80 30.17 -22.78
N ASP A 490 8.57 31.22 -21.99
CA ASP A 490 7.24 31.41 -21.36
C ASP A 490 6.13 31.47 -22.43
N ALA A 491 6.42 32.05 -23.60
CA ALA A 491 5.46 32.15 -24.68
C ALA A 491 5.22 30.82 -25.39
N SER A 492 6.26 29.97 -25.57
CA SER A 492 6.10 28.65 -26.17
C SER A 492 5.34 27.72 -25.26
N ILE A 493 5.66 27.70 -23.95
CA ILE A 493 4.95 26.90 -22.95
C ILE A 493 3.49 27.33 -22.86
N LYS A 494 3.23 28.66 -22.79
CA LYS A 494 1.86 29.18 -22.77
C LYS A 494 1.07 28.79 -24.02
N ALA A 495 1.67 28.86 -25.19
CA ALA A 495 1.00 28.48 -26.45
C ALA A 495 0.58 27.00 -26.44
N VAL A 496 1.47 26.11 -25.96
CA VAL A 496 1.16 24.68 -25.86
C VAL A 496 0.11 24.42 -24.78
N SER A 497 0.25 25.03 -23.60
CA SER A 497 -0.72 24.89 -22.51
C SER A 497 -2.12 25.37 -22.92
N ASP A 498 -2.23 26.56 -23.52
CA ASP A 498 -3.51 27.10 -24.01
C ASP A 498 -4.16 26.17 -25.06
N LEU A 499 -3.34 25.61 -25.95
CA LEU A 499 -3.79 24.68 -26.98
C LEU A 499 -4.29 23.36 -26.36
N PHE A 500 -3.52 22.81 -25.42
CA PHE A 500 -3.91 21.55 -24.74
C PHE A 500 -5.15 21.74 -23.87
N ARG A 501 -5.29 22.87 -23.18
CA ARG A 501 -6.49 23.20 -22.38
C ARG A 501 -7.75 23.25 -23.22
N LYS A 502 -7.62 23.64 -24.49
CA LYS A 502 -8.75 23.74 -25.45
C LYS A 502 -9.06 22.42 -26.16
N GLU A 503 -8.06 21.67 -26.60
CA GLU A 503 -8.22 20.54 -27.53
C GLU A 503 -7.59 19.23 -27.04
N GLY A 504 -6.93 19.24 -25.88
CA GLY A 504 -6.12 18.11 -25.38
C GLY A 504 -4.80 17.95 -26.11
N SER A 505 -3.96 17.06 -25.61
CA SER A 505 -2.61 16.82 -26.14
C SER A 505 -2.60 16.19 -27.54
N ASP A 506 -3.73 15.67 -28.03
CA ASP A 506 -3.87 15.24 -29.43
C ASP A 506 -3.60 16.37 -30.42
N ALA A 507 -3.79 17.62 -30.00
CA ALA A 507 -3.52 18.81 -30.79
C ALA A 507 -2.02 18.90 -31.22
N TRP A 508 -1.09 18.34 -30.41
CA TRP A 508 0.32 18.25 -30.76
C TRP A 508 0.56 17.50 -32.07
N TYR A 509 -0.25 16.49 -32.35
CA TYR A 509 -0.14 15.68 -33.57
C TYR A 509 -0.99 16.19 -34.73
N LYS A 510 -1.93 17.10 -34.46
CA LYS A 510 -2.81 17.69 -35.48
C LYS A 510 -2.19 18.90 -36.18
N TYR A 511 -1.46 19.73 -35.42
CA TYR A 511 -0.92 21.01 -35.91
C TYR A 511 0.58 20.95 -36.12
N ASP A 512 1.12 21.70 -37.07
CA ASP A 512 2.56 21.85 -37.24
C ASP A 512 3.17 22.80 -36.20
N ALA A 513 4.50 22.69 -35.94
CA ALA A 513 5.20 23.52 -34.96
C ALA A 513 4.99 25.02 -35.20
N ASN A 514 5.01 25.44 -36.48
CA ASN A 514 4.84 26.84 -36.92
C ASN A 514 3.39 27.35 -36.75
N ASP A 515 2.41 26.45 -36.56
CA ASP A 515 1.02 26.82 -36.28
C ASP A 515 0.77 26.96 -34.79
N ILE A 516 1.52 26.23 -33.95
CA ILE A 516 1.41 26.27 -32.48
C ILE A 516 2.14 27.49 -31.93
N LEU A 517 3.37 27.72 -32.39
CA LEU A 517 4.18 28.82 -31.87
C LEU A 517 3.69 30.20 -32.36
N PRO A 518 3.69 31.21 -31.48
CA PRO A 518 3.46 32.59 -31.87
C PRO A 518 4.47 33.03 -32.95
N LYS A 519 4.03 33.79 -33.92
CA LYS A 519 4.90 34.32 -34.99
C LYS A 519 6.02 35.23 -34.49
N THR A 520 5.93 35.66 -33.22
CA THR A 520 6.98 36.46 -32.55
C THR A 520 8.13 35.62 -32.03
N GLU A 521 7.98 34.29 -31.95
CA GLU A 521 9.04 33.40 -31.50
C GLU A 521 10.10 33.22 -32.61
N VAL A 522 11.34 33.65 -32.31
CA VAL A 522 12.47 33.61 -33.23
C VAL A 522 13.66 32.98 -32.49
N CYS A 523 14.33 32.04 -33.12
CA CYS A 523 15.54 31.43 -32.60
C CYS A 523 16.69 32.46 -32.49
N GLU A 524 17.62 32.24 -31.56
CA GLU A 524 18.86 33.03 -31.45
C GLU A 524 19.63 33.15 -32.77
N CYS A 525 19.53 32.18 -33.68
CA CYS A 525 20.14 32.23 -35.01
C CYS A 525 19.33 33.05 -36.03
N GLY A 526 18.21 33.68 -35.61
CA GLY A 526 17.34 34.51 -36.45
C GLY A 526 16.34 33.72 -37.29
N ALA A 527 16.26 32.40 -37.18
CA ALA A 527 15.29 31.59 -37.90
C ALA A 527 13.98 31.45 -37.12
N SER A 528 12.87 31.23 -37.83
CA SER A 528 11.52 31.01 -37.28
C SER A 528 10.85 29.76 -37.84
N ASP A 529 11.62 28.79 -38.31
CA ASP A 529 11.12 27.48 -38.75
C ASP A 529 11.48 26.41 -37.74
N TRP A 530 10.46 25.71 -37.27
CA TRP A 530 10.52 24.90 -36.09
C TRP A 530 10.08 23.44 -36.33
N GLU A 531 10.65 22.53 -35.56
CA GLU A 531 10.27 21.14 -35.48
C GLU A 531 9.89 20.83 -34.02
N LYS A 532 8.93 19.93 -33.81
CA LYS A 532 8.49 19.50 -32.49
C LYS A 532 9.32 18.34 -31.98
N ASP A 533 9.52 18.29 -30.67
CA ASP A 533 10.07 17.09 -30.02
C ASP A 533 9.13 15.88 -30.28
N PRO A 534 9.69 14.73 -30.69
CA PRO A 534 8.88 13.54 -30.99
C PRO A 534 8.44 12.75 -29.77
N ASP A 535 9.06 12.99 -28.61
CA ASP A 535 8.91 12.20 -27.38
C ASP A 535 7.74 12.68 -26.51
N ILE A 536 7.29 11.82 -25.64
CA ILE A 536 6.31 12.13 -24.59
C ILE A 536 6.98 12.19 -23.23
N MET A 537 6.31 12.81 -22.27
CA MET A 537 6.73 12.77 -20.85
C MET A 537 6.52 11.40 -20.26
N ASP A 538 7.34 11.08 -19.26
CA ASP A 538 7.17 9.94 -18.38
C ASP A 538 5.81 9.99 -17.66
N VAL A 539 5.10 8.89 -17.60
CA VAL A 539 3.79 8.81 -16.90
C VAL A 539 3.90 9.17 -15.40
N TRP A 540 5.07 8.98 -14.79
CA TRP A 540 5.31 9.44 -13.42
C TRP A 540 5.35 10.96 -13.29
N PHE A 541 5.55 11.68 -14.39
CA PHE A 541 5.37 13.12 -14.42
C PHE A 541 3.89 13.50 -14.44
N ASP A 542 3.02 12.69 -15.07
CA ASP A 542 1.58 12.87 -15.04
C ASP A 542 1.06 12.73 -13.61
N SER A 543 1.26 11.56 -12.98
CA SER A 543 0.82 11.33 -11.60
C SER A 543 1.53 12.26 -10.60
N GLY A 544 2.80 12.59 -10.84
CA GLY A 544 3.56 13.57 -10.07
C GLY A 544 3.03 15.00 -10.14
N SER A 545 2.17 15.32 -11.12
CA SER A 545 1.55 16.64 -11.30
C SER A 545 0.18 16.78 -10.64
N THR A 546 -0.39 15.71 -10.08
CA THR A 546 -1.77 15.68 -9.54
C THR A 546 -2.00 16.70 -8.43
N TRP A 547 -1.00 16.94 -7.58
CA TRP A 547 -1.08 17.94 -6.51
C TRP A 547 -1.41 19.35 -7.05
N SER A 548 -0.96 19.68 -8.24
CA SER A 548 -1.22 20.96 -8.91
C SER A 548 -2.45 20.89 -9.81
N ALA A 549 -2.51 19.89 -10.70
CA ALA A 549 -3.56 19.78 -11.71
C ALA A 549 -4.93 19.38 -11.12
N VAL A 550 -4.95 18.88 -9.89
CA VAL A 550 -6.18 18.48 -9.20
C VAL A 550 -6.38 19.29 -7.93
N CYS A 551 -5.46 19.21 -6.96
CA CYS A 551 -5.69 19.78 -5.63
C CYS A 551 -5.68 21.30 -5.58
N ARG A 552 -5.04 21.98 -6.53
CA ARG A 552 -5.07 23.45 -6.66
C ARG A 552 -6.14 23.97 -7.60
N GLU A 553 -6.61 23.15 -8.53
CA GLU A 553 -7.60 23.55 -9.55
C GLU A 553 -9.05 23.31 -9.09
N ARG A 554 -9.29 22.29 -8.26
CA ARG A 554 -10.62 21.94 -7.80
C ARG A 554 -10.98 22.75 -6.55
N PRO A 555 -12.12 23.45 -6.54
CA PRO A 555 -12.50 24.36 -5.45
C PRO A 555 -12.81 23.63 -4.13
N GLU A 556 -13.21 22.37 -4.18
CA GLU A 556 -13.48 21.52 -3.02
C GLU A 556 -12.21 20.96 -2.36
N LEU A 557 -11.06 21.07 -3.01
CA LEU A 557 -9.79 20.58 -2.51
C LEU A 557 -8.89 21.74 -2.10
N ARG A 558 -7.75 21.43 -1.49
CA ARG A 558 -6.69 22.38 -1.15
C ARG A 558 -5.31 21.77 -1.29
N TRP A 559 -4.30 22.60 -1.31
CA TRP A 559 -2.89 22.24 -1.35
C TRP A 559 -2.09 23.06 -0.33
N PRO A 560 -1.07 22.50 0.38
CA PRO A 560 -0.77 21.07 0.47
C PRO A 560 -1.94 20.28 1.08
N VAL A 561 -2.09 19.03 0.65
CA VAL A 561 -3.13 18.13 1.17
C VAL A 561 -2.76 17.58 2.55
N ASP A 562 -3.73 17.04 3.28
CA ASP A 562 -3.43 16.48 4.61
C ASP A 562 -2.73 15.14 4.48
N MET A 563 -3.17 14.27 3.59
CA MET A 563 -2.65 12.90 3.49
C MET A 563 -2.48 12.41 2.06
N TYR A 564 -1.35 11.72 1.81
CA TYR A 564 -1.16 10.72 0.77
C TYR A 564 -1.13 9.33 1.41
N MET A 565 -1.81 8.36 0.81
CA MET A 565 -1.86 7.00 1.33
C MET A 565 -1.79 6.00 0.20
N GLU A 566 -0.71 5.21 0.13
CA GLU A 566 -0.47 4.19 -0.88
C GLU A 566 0.43 3.05 -0.35
N GLY A 567 0.71 2.07 -1.21
CA GLY A 567 1.65 0.99 -0.92
C GLY A 567 3.11 1.44 -0.86
N ALA A 568 3.95 0.59 -0.27
CA ALA A 568 5.39 0.86 -0.08
C ALA A 568 6.19 0.97 -1.38
N ASP A 569 5.67 0.49 -2.51
CA ASP A 569 6.24 0.69 -3.85
C ASP A 569 6.23 2.16 -4.28
N GLN A 570 5.27 2.95 -3.77
CA GLN A 570 5.11 4.34 -4.17
C GLN A 570 6.20 5.29 -3.64
N PHE A 571 7.10 4.81 -2.79
CA PHE A 571 8.32 5.56 -2.46
C PHE A 571 9.21 5.79 -3.70
N ARG A 572 9.20 4.88 -4.68
CA ARG A 572 9.84 5.07 -5.99
C ARG A 572 8.90 5.59 -7.07
N GLY A 573 7.62 5.69 -6.79
CA GLY A 573 6.58 6.12 -7.70
C GLY A 573 5.99 7.48 -7.32
N TRP A 574 4.69 7.48 -7.05
CA TRP A 574 3.88 8.67 -6.86
C TRP A 574 4.29 9.56 -5.69
N PHE A 575 4.67 8.99 -4.54
CA PHE A 575 5.16 9.79 -3.40
C PHE A 575 6.37 10.63 -3.80
N GLN A 576 7.30 10.04 -4.52
CA GLN A 576 8.54 10.71 -4.92
C GLN A 576 8.31 11.67 -6.09
N SER A 577 7.59 11.28 -7.15
CA SER A 577 7.36 12.15 -8.30
C SER A 577 6.56 13.39 -7.94
N SER A 578 5.53 13.25 -7.07
CA SER A 578 4.78 14.39 -6.53
C SER A 578 5.65 15.31 -5.66
N LEU A 579 6.51 14.73 -4.82
CA LEU A 579 7.44 15.48 -4.00
C LEU A 579 8.41 16.31 -4.87
N LEU A 580 9.04 15.66 -5.85
CA LEU A 580 10.02 16.30 -6.72
C LEU A 580 9.42 17.45 -7.53
N THR A 581 8.28 17.25 -8.17
CA THR A 581 7.62 18.30 -8.98
C THR A 581 7.12 19.45 -8.11
N SER A 582 6.58 19.17 -6.91
CA SER A 582 6.13 20.19 -5.98
C SER A 582 7.30 21.00 -5.41
N VAL A 583 8.36 20.35 -4.96
CA VAL A 583 9.55 21.04 -4.43
C VAL A 583 10.25 21.83 -5.53
N ALA A 584 10.45 21.24 -6.70
CA ALA A 584 11.08 21.94 -7.84
C ALA A 584 10.35 23.23 -8.23
N THR A 585 9.01 23.27 -8.14
CA THR A 585 8.22 24.43 -8.54
C THR A 585 7.88 25.35 -7.38
N GLN A 586 7.46 24.80 -6.24
CA GLN A 586 6.88 25.53 -5.11
C GLN A 586 7.76 25.53 -3.85
N GLY A 587 8.79 24.67 -3.74
CA GLY A 587 9.70 24.62 -2.59
C GLY A 587 9.14 23.90 -1.36
N VAL A 588 7.99 23.23 -1.47
CA VAL A 588 7.34 22.53 -0.34
C VAL A 588 6.79 21.16 -0.77
N ALA A 589 6.64 20.25 0.22
CA ALA A 589 5.99 18.97 -0.01
C ALA A 589 4.51 19.16 -0.40
N PRO A 590 3.95 18.31 -1.28
CA PRO A 590 2.54 18.40 -1.68
C PRO A 590 1.57 17.86 -0.62
N TYR A 591 2.06 17.15 0.36
CA TYR A 591 1.34 16.48 1.44
C TYR A 591 1.94 16.78 2.80
N ARG A 592 1.11 16.72 3.85
CA ARG A 592 1.54 16.91 5.25
C ARG A 592 1.86 15.59 5.93
N GLU A 593 1.15 14.54 5.53
CA GLU A 593 1.30 13.19 6.07
C GLU A 593 1.33 12.16 4.95
N VAL A 594 2.15 11.13 5.14
CA VAL A 594 2.18 9.94 4.28
C VAL A 594 1.89 8.71 5.12
N LEU A 595 0.80 8.03 4.79
CA LEU A 595 0.45 6.74 5.36
C LEU A 595 0.78 5.64 4.34
N CYS A 596 1.61 4.68 4.76
CA CYS A 596 2.08 3.62 3.87
C CYS A 596 1.56 2.25 4.31
N HIS A 597 1.10 1.45 3.35
CA HIS A 597 0.73 0.04 3.60
C HIS A 597 1.68 -0.94 2.90
N GLY A 598 1.72 -2.18 3.41
CA GLY A 598 2.45 -3.29 2.81
C GLY A 598 1.72 -3.90 1.60
N TRP A 599 2.24 -5.00 1.11
CA TRP A 599 1.68 -5.76 -0.01
C TRP A 599 0.62 -6.75 0.46
N VAL A 600 -0.29 -7.11 -0.46
CA VAL A 600 -1.16 -8.28 -0.22
C VAL A 600 -0.48 -9.52 -0.77
N VAL A 601 -0.29 -10.49 0.13
CA VAL A 601 0.36 -11.76 -0.16
C VAL A 601 -0.61 -12.91 0.06
N ASP A 602 -0.31 -14.09 -0.48
CA ASP A 602 -1.11 -15.28 -0.25
C ASP A 602 -0.99 -15.80 1.21
N ALA A 603 -1.73 -16.83 1.54
CA ALA A 603 -1.72 -17.40 2.89
C ALA A 603 -0.33 -17.92 3.34
N GLN A 604 0.57 -18.20 2.41
CA GLN A 604 1.95 -18.63 2.63
C GLN A 604 2.96 -17.47 2.68
N GLY A 605 2.51 -16.22 2.44
CA GLY A 605 3.37 -15.04 2.43
C GLY A 605 4.08 -14.80 1.09
N LYS A 606 3.62 -15.41 0.00
CA LYS A 606 4.15 -15.17 -1.35
C LYS A 606 3.32 -14.12 -2.06
N GLN A 607 3.97 -13.33 -2.90
CA GLN A 607 3.28 -12.39 -3.78
C GLN A 607 2.26 -13.10 -4.67
N MET A 608 1.10 -12.45 -4.84
CA MET A 608 0.02 -12.99 -5.67
C MET A 608 0.24 -12.64 -7.13
N HIS A 609 0.31 -13.66 -7.98
CA HIS A 609 0.39 -13.50 -9.43
C HIS A 609 -0.65 -14.38 -10.12
N LYS A 610 -1.33 -13.83 -11.14
CA LYS A 610 -2.29 -14.60 -11.96
C LYS A 610 -1.63 -15.80 -12.64
N SER A 611 -0.40 -15.64 -13.09
CA SER A 611 0.41 -16.70 -13.71
C SER A 611 0.80 -17.83 -12.75
N ALA A 612 0.94 -17.53 -11.45
CA ALA A 612 1.24 -18.52 -10.41
C ALA A 612 0.00 -19.27 -9.89
N GLY A 613 -1.21 -18.85 -10.30
CA GLY A 613 -2.47 -19.46 -9.86
C GLY A 613 -2.81 -19.23 -8.39
N ASN A 614 -2.07 -18.38 -7.67
CA ASN A 614 -2.32 -18.02 -6.27
C ASN A 614 -3.06 -16.66 -6.13
N GLY A 615 -3.44 -16.04 -7.25
CA GLY A 615 -4.20 -14.79 -7.26
C GLY A 615 -5.63 -14.98 -6.74
N MET A 616 -6.12 -14.00 -5.99
CA MET A 616 -7.50 -13.92 -5.49
C MET A 616 -8.11 -12.59 -5.94
N GLU A 617 -9.31 -12.63 -6.51
CA GLU A 617 -9.99 -11.40 -6.91
C GLU A 617 -11.01 -10.96 -5.85
N PRO A 618 -11.15 -9.64 -5.59
CA PRO A 618 -12.16 -9.12 -4.66
C PRO A 618 -13.58 -9.58 -5.02
N SER A 619 -13.89 -9.69 -6.31
CA SER A 619 -15.18 -10.16 -6.83
C SER A 619 -15.58 -11.54 -6.33
N GLU A 620 -14.64 -12.45 -6.16
CA GLU A 620 -14.89 -13.80 -5.63
C GLU A 620 -15.34 -13.74 -4.16
N ILE A 621 -14.63 -12.96 -3.36
CA ILE A 621 -14.93 -12.80 -1.93
C ILE A 621 -16.27 -12.08 -1.74
N ILE A 622 -16.52 -11.04 -2.53
CA ILE A 622 -17.79 -10.31 -2.50
C ILE A 622 -18.96 -11.23 -2.85
N ARG A 623 -18.82 -12.08 -3.86
CA ARG A 623 -19.83 -13.05 -4.26
C ARG A 623 -20.15 -14.05 -3.14
N ASP A 624 -19.12 -14.53 -2.45
CA ASP A 624 -19.25 -15.61 -1.47
C ASP A 624 -19.61 -15.09 -0.07
N TYR A 625 -19.10 -13.92 0.32
CA TYR A 625 -19.21 -13.38 1.69
C TYR A 625 -19.82 -11.97 1.75
N GLY A 626 -19.67 -11.14 0.73
CA GLY A 626 -20.01 -9.73 0.74
C GLY A 626 -18.83 -8.79 0.94
N ALA A 627 -19.03 -7.51 0.64
CA ALA A 627 -17.98 -6.49 0.74
C ALA A 627 -17.60 -6.17 2.19
N ASP A 628 -18.57 -6.17 3.12
CA ASP A 628 -18.27 -5.92 4.54
C ASP A 628 -17.26 -6.94 5.11
N ILE A 629 -17.18 -8.16 4.59
CA ILE A 629 -16.17 -9.13 5.03
C ILE A 629 -14.77 -8.77 4.51
N ILE A 630 -14.63 -8.22 3.31
CA ILE A 630 -13.34 -7.67 2.84
C ILE A 630 -12.96 -6.46 3.69
N ARG A 631 -13.90 -5.58 4.01
CA ARG A 631 -13.67 -4.42 4.87
C ARG A 631 -13.23 -4.84 6.28
N LEU A 632 -13.82 -5.90 6.81
CA LEU A 632 -13.44 -6.47 8.10
C LEU A 632 -12.03 -7.09 8.04
N TRP A 633 -11.66 -7.73 6.92
CA TRP A 633 -10.31 -8.24 6.68
C TRP A 633 -9.28 -7.11 6.72
N VAL A 634 -9.55 -6.00 6.03
CA VAL A 634 -8.70 -4.82 6.05
C VAL A 634 -8.53 -4.30 7.47
N ALA A 635 -9.65 -4.10 8.18
CA ALA A 635 -9.62 -3.57 9.55
C ALA A 635 -8.96 -4.52 10.56
N SER A 636 -9.05 -5.84 10.36
CA SER A 636 -8.45 -6.83 11.26
C SER A 636 -6.95 -7.04 11.09
N SER A 637 -6.39 -6.51 10.02
CA SER A 637 -4.99 -6.72 9.63
C SER A 637 -4.11 -5.55 10.09
N ASP A 638 -2.87 -5.86 10.47
CA ASP A 638 -1.82 -4.85 10.50
C ASP A 638 -1.36 -4.58 9.06
N TYR A 639 -1.93 -3.56 8.46
CA TYR A 639 -1.65 -3.22 7.07
C TYR A 639 -0.32 -2.47 6.88
N THR A 640 0.38 -2.09 7.94
CA THR A 640 1.70 -1.44 7.84
C THR A 640 2.81 -2.40 7.39
N VAL A 641 2.51 -3.70 7.43
CA VAL A 641 3.32 -4.80 6.91
C VAL A 641 2.55 -5.57 5.85
N ASP A 642 3.16 -6.60 5.26
CA ASP A 642 2.50 -7.43 4.25
C ASP A 642 1.28 -8.16 4.81
N VAL A 643 0.14 -8.01 4.13
CA VAL A 643 -1.16 -8.51 4.57
C VAL A 643 -1.48 -9.82 3.86
N ARG A 644 -1.73 -10.86 4.65
CA ARG A 644 -2.11 -12.16 4.10
C ARG A 644 -3.58 -12.21 3.71
N ALA A 645 -3.87 -12.77 2.56
CA ALA A 645 -5.23 -13.08 2.12
C ALA A 645 -5.36 -14.56 1.76
N GLY A 646 -6.49 -15.17 2.13
CA GLY A 646 -6.76 -16.56 1.86
C GLY A 646 -8.18 -16.97 2.29
N LYS A 647 -8.74 -18.01 1.67
CA LYS A 647 -10.13 -18.45 1.91
C LYS A 647 -10.43 -18.75 3.37
N GLU A 648 -9.49 -19.34 4.08
CA GLU A 648 -9.64 -19.67 5.49
C GLU A 648 -9.72 -18.41 6.38
N ILE A 649 -8.95 -17.38 6.05
CA ILE A 649 -8.98 -16.08 6.73
C ILE A 649 -10.37 -15.46 6.61
N PHE A 650 -10.92 -15.41 5.40
CA PHE A 650 -12.27 -14.88 5.15
C PHE A 650 -13.36 -15.70 5.84
N ARG A 651 -13.19 -17.03 5.92
CA ARG A 651 -14.11 -17.90 6.68
C ARG A 651 -14.11 -17.54 8.16
N GLN A 652 -12.94 -17.40 8.78
CA GLN A 652 -12.81 -17.04 10.20
C GLN A 652 -13.38 -15.64 10.47
N LEU A 653 -13.14 -14.69 9.59
CA LEU A 653 -13.69 -13.33 9.70
C LEU A 653 -15.21 -13.32 9.54
N SER A 654 -15.77 -14.17 8.71
CA SER A 654 -17.23 -14.35 8.62
C SER A 654 -17.85 -14.86 9.94
N GLU A 655 -17.12 -15.70 10.69
CA GLU A 655 -17.54 -16.12 12.02
C GLU A 655 -17.46 -14.97 13.05
N ALA A 656 -16.40 -14.17 13.02
CA ALA A 656 -16.27 -12.99 13.85
C ALA A 656 -17.37 -11.96 13.56
N TYR A 657 -17.61 -11.68 12.29
CA TYR A 657 -18.69 -10.83 11.81
C TYR A 657 -20.06 -11.31 12.34
N ARG A 658 -20.33 -12.61 12.27
CA ARG A 658 -21.59 -13.19 12.76
C ARG A 658 -21.80 -12.91 14.23
N LYS A 659 -20.77 -12.95 15.06
CA LYS A 659 -20.86 -12.63 16.50
C LYS A 659 -21.25 -11.16 16.71
N MET A 660 -20.59 -10.23 16.02
CA MET A 660 -20.91 -8.79 16.10
C MET A 660 -22.36 -8.53 15.65
N ARG A 661 -22.79 -9.12 14.54
CA ARG A 661 -24.16 -9.02 14.04
C ARG A 661 -25.19 -9.58 15.02
N ASN A 662 -24.89 -10.71 15.66
CA ASN A 662 -25.78 -11.32 16.65
C ASN A 662 -25.95 -10.45 17.89
N THR A 663 -24.90 -9.76 18.33
CA THR A 663 -24.97 -8.79 19.43
C THR A 663 -25.95 -7.65 19.08
N ALA A 664 -25.80 -7.05 17.90
CA ALA A 664 -26.74 -6.02 17.44
C ALA A 664 -28.17 -6.56 17.30
N ARG A 665 -28.34 -7.78 16.78
CA ARG A 665 -29.65 -8.42 16.64
C ARG A 665 -30.32 -8.64 17.98
N PHE A 666 -29.59 -9.04 19.01
CA PHE A 666 -30.12 -9.21 20.36
C PHE A 666 -30.61 -7.88 20.92
N MET A 667 -29.82 -6.83 20.79
CA MET A 667 -30.20 -5.48 21.23
C MET A 667 -31.45 -4.99 20.47
N LEU A 668 -31.47 -5.03 19.17
CA LEU A 668 -32.65 -4.66 18.36
C LEU A 668 -33.91 -5.43 18.74
N GLY A 669 -33.77 -6.73 18.98
CA GLY A 669 -34.92 -7.58 19.31
C GLY A 669 -35.51 -7.29 20.66
N ASN A 670 -34.75 -6.77 21.60
CA ASN A 670 -35.18 -6.47 22.97
C ASN A 670 -35.63 -5.01 23.17
N ILE A 671 -35.40 -4.15 22.15
CA ILE A 671 -35.90 -2.76 22.16
C ILE A 671 -37.05 -2.55 21.15
N SER A 672 -37.64 -3.60 20.61
CA SER A 672 -38.69 -3.52 19.56
C SER A 672 -39.96 -2.78 20.01
N ASP A 673 -40.25 -2.74 21.27
CA ASP A 673 -41.40 -2.04 21.91
C ASP A 673 -40.96 -0.79 22.71
N PHE A 674 -39.73 -0.36 22.55
CA PHE A 674 -39.13 0.76 23.25
C PHE A 674 -39.28 2.06 22.38
N ASP A 675 -39.98 3.04 22.93
CA ASP A 675 -40.07 4.36 22.39
C ASP A 675 -39.07 5.28 23.11
N PRO A 676 -37.90 5.61 22.47
CA PRO A 676 -36.87 6.37 23.16
C PRO A 676 -37.33 7.77 23.61
N ALA A 677 -38.39 8.32 23.04
CA ALA A 677 -38.93 9.60 23.47
C ALA A 677 -39.76 9.52 24.76
N LYS A 678 -40.21 8.30 25.16
CA LYS A 678 -41.13 8.09 26.30
C LYS A 678 -40.54 7.19 27.36
N ASP A 679 -39.78 6.17 26.93
CA ASP A 679 -39.41 5.03 27.76
C ASP A 679 -37.98 5.13 28.33
N MET A 680 -37.23 6.17 27.94
CA MET A 680 -35.89 6.43 28.47
C MET A 680 -35.93 6.68 29.97
N VAL A 681 -35.03 6.00 30.68
CA VAL A 681 -34.86 6.13 32.12
C VAL A 681 -33.63 6.99 32.41
N ASP A 682 -33.73 7.88 33.41
CA ASP A 682 -32.63 8.74 33.84
C ASP A 682 -31.48 7.94 34.45
N ASP A 683 -30.24 8.44 34.29
CA ASP A 683 -29.01 7.74 34.67
C ASP A 683 -28.95 7.34 36.18
N ASP A 684 -29.52 8.14 37.04
CA ASP A 684 -29.56 7.92 38.49
C ASP A 684 -30.54 6.82 38.89
N GLN A 685 -31.46 6.47 38.01
CA GLN A 685 -32.47 5.39 38.23
C GLN A 685 -32.05 4.08 37.58
N LEU A 686 -30.99 4.05 36.79
CA LEU A 686 -30.47 2.84 36.18
C LEU A 686 -29.84 1.91 37.21
N PHE A 687 -29.99 0.61 36.99
CA PHE A 687 -29.28 -0.40 37.78
C PHE A 687 -27.77 -0.26 37.61
N GLU A 688 -27.02 -0.64 38.63
CA GLU A 688 -25.56 -0.49 38.59
C GLU A 688 -24.91 -1.25 37.43
N ILE A 689 -25.43 -2.46 37.12
CA ILE A 689 -24.97 -3.22 35.95
C ILE A 689 -25.26 -2.52 34.62
N ASP A 690 -26.34 -1.74 34.50
CA ASP A 690 -26.64 -0.98 33.31
C ASP A 690 -25.64 0.17 33.14
N ARG A 691 -25.26 0.82 34.25
CA ARG A 691 -24.19 1.83 34.27
C ARG A 691 -22.85 1.23 33.94
N TRP A 692 -22.55 0.00 34.40
CA TRP A 692 -21.35 -0.72 34.01
C TRP A 692 -21.30 -0.96 32.48
N ALA A 693 -22.42 -1.43 31.91
CA ALA A 693 -22.48 -1.68 30.46
C ALA A 693 -22.30 -0.38 29.62
N LEU A 694 -22.85 0.73 30.08
CA LEU A 694 -22.66 2.03 29.47
C LEU A 694 -21.20 2.50 29.60
N GLU A 695 -20.52 2.23 30.72
CA GLU A 695 -19.11 2.53 30.89
C GLU A 695 -18.22 1.65 30.02
N ALA A 696 -18.55 0.36 29.85
CA ALA A 696 -17.86 -0.52 28.92
C ALA A 696 -17.97 0.02 27.46
N CYS A 697 -19.15 0.55 27.09
CA CYS A 697 -19.35 1.21 25.79
C CYS A 697 -18.57 2.54 25.68
N ASN A 698 -18.46 3.28 26.77
CA ASN A 698 -17.66 4.50 26.85
C ASN A 698 -16.17 4.23 26.64
N LYS A 699 -15.64 3.19 27.28
CA LYS A 699 -14.27 2.69 27.08
C LYS A 699 -14.04 2.24 25.62
N LEU A 700 -15.01 1.52 25.03
CA LEU A 700 -14.98 1.19 23.61
C LEU A 700 -14.90 2.46 22.76
N THR A 701 -15.73 3.44 23.04
CA THR A 701 -15.76 4.73 22.30
C THR A 701 -14.40 5.44 22.35
N ALA A 702 -13.80 5.53 23.53
CA ALA A 702 -12.46 6.13 23.69
C ALA A 702 -11.40 5.39 22.88
N THR A 703 -11.39 4.04 22.99
CA THR A 703 -10.43 3.18 22.26
C THR A 703 -10.61 3.27 20.75
N MET A 704 -11.86 3.25 20.27
CA MET A 704 -12.16 3.33 18.84
C MET A 704 -11.77 4.66 18.24
N ARG A 705 -12.07 5.77 18.93
CA ARG A 705 -11.69 7.10 18.46
C ARG A 705 -10.18 7.25 18.38
N ASP A 706 -9.46 6.83 19.42
CA ASP A 706 -8.00 6.86 19.43
C ASP A 706 -7.41 5.99 18.30
N ALA A 707 -7.96 4.81 18.10
CA ALA A 707 -7.53 3.90 17.03
C ALA A 707 -7.78 4.49 15.63
N TYR A 708 -8.92 5.13 15.40
CA TYR A 708 -9.21 5.79 14.13
C TYR A 708 -8.32 7.02 13.88
N GLU A 709 -8.06 7.84 14.91
CA GLU A 709 -7.19 9.01 14.78
C GLU A 709 -5.74 8.63 14.45
N HIS A 710 -5.28 7.48 14.94
CA HIS A 710 -3.93 6.97 14.70
C HIS A 710 -3.88 5.92 13.59
N TYR A 711 -4.98 5.71 12.86
CA TYR A 711 -5.11 4.75 11.75
C TYR A 711 -4.81 3.29 12.15
N ASP A 712 -4.96 2.95 13.45
CA ASP A 712 -4.78 1.58 13.99
C ASP A 712 -6.10 0.81 13.94
N PHE A 713 -6.50 0.41 12.74
CA PHE A 713 -7.77 -0.28 12.53
C PHE A 713 -7.79 -1.69 13.12
N SER A 714 -6.64 -2.32 13.28
CA SER A 714 -6.54 -3.63 13.94
C SER A 714 -6.94 -3.55 15.42
N ARG A 715 -6.48 -2.52 16.09
CA ARG A 715 -6.91 -2.23 17.48
C ARG A 715 -8.41 -1.93 17.56
N ALA A 716 -8.94 -1.17 16.59
CA ALA A 716 -10.37 -0.90 16.50
C ALA A 716 -11.19 -2.20 16.33
N TYR A 717 -10.78 -3.08 15.42
CA TYR A 717 -11.41 -4.37 15.22
C TYR A 717 -11.41 -5.22 16.50
N HIS A 718 -10.26 -5.34 17.17
CA HIS A 718 -10.15 -6.14 18.39
C HIS A 718 -11.00 -5.58 19.53
N ALA A 719 -11.05 -4.26 19.68
CA ALA A 719 -11.90 -3.60 20.67
C ALA A 719 -13.39 -3.90 20.42
N LEU A 720 -13.86 -3.74 19.17
CA LEU A 720 -15.23 -4.06 18.76
C LEU A 720 -15.57 -5.54 19.00
N TYR A 721 -14.68 -6.43 18.58
CA TYR A 721 -14.91 -7.87 18.73
C TYR A 721 -14.99 -8.29 20.20
N ASN A 722 -14.05 -7.82 21.04
CA ASN A 722 -14.01 -8.13 22.45
C ASN A 722 -15.24 -7.58 23.18
N PHE A 723 -15.62 -6.33 22.90
CA PHE A 723 -16.85 -5.76 23.44
C PHE A 723 -18.08 -6.62 23.12
N CYS A 724 -18.24 -7.01 21.84
CA CYS A 724 -19.37 -7.86 21.45
C CYS A 724 -19.39 -9.21 22.14
N VAL A 725 -18.21 -9.86 22.25
CA VAL A 725 -18.14 -11.25 22.75
C VAL A 725 -18.00 -11.31 24.25
N ILE A 726 -17.12 -10.51 24.84
CA ILE A 726 -16.78 -10.59 26.25
C ILE A 726 -17.79 -9.80 27.08
N ASP A 727 -17.89 -8.50 26.83
CA ASP A 727 -18.67 -7.60 27.68
C ASP A 727 -20.17 -7.78 27.45
N MET A 728 -20.59 -7.82 26.18
CA MET A 728 -22.01 -7.89 25.85
C MET A 728 -22.55 -9.34 25.90
N SER A 729 -22.07 -10.23 25.02
CA SER A 729 -22.68 -11.54 24.83
C SER A 729 -22.45 -12.49 26.02
N ASN A 730 -21.21 -12.53 26.55
CA ASN A 730 -20.86 -13.45 27.64
C ASN A 730 -21.17 -12.91 29.04
N PHE A 731 -21.56 -11.63 29.12
CA PHE A 731 -21.88 -11.06 30.43
C PHE A 731 -23.20 -10.27 30.42
N TYR A 732 -23.17 -8.99 30.03
CA TYR A 732 -24.28 -8.07 30.22
C TYR A 732 -25.61 -8.59 29.67
N MET A 733 -25.62 -8.96 28.38
CA MET A 733 -26.83 -9.45 27.71
C MET A 733 -27.36 -10.77 28.30
N ASP A 734 -26.49 -11.58 28.89
CA ASP A 734 -26.88 -12.84 29.53
C ASP A 734 -27.52 -12.60 30.89
N VAL A 735 -26.92 -11.73 31.69
CA VAL A 735 -27.41 -11.35 33.03
C VAL A 735 -28.78 -10.66 32.97
N ILE A 736 -28.98 -9.74 32.01
CA ILE A 736 -30.21 -8.95 31.96
C ILE A 736 -31.41 -9.67 31.32
N LYS A 737 -31.25 -10.92 30.86
CA LYS A 737 -32.34 -11.67 30.20
C LYS A 737 -33.58 -11.79 31.10
N ASP A 738 -33.38 -12.06 32.36
CA ASP A 738 -34.52 -12.19 33.31
C ASP A 738 -35.26 -10.87 33.43
N ARG A 739 -34.55 -9.74 33.54
CA ARG A 739 -35.16 -8.39 33.55
C ARG A 739 -35.89 -8.07 32.28
N LEU A 740 -35.33 -8.39 31.15
CA LEU A 740 -35.95 -8.11 29.83
C LEU A 740 -37.22 -8.92 29.62
N TYR A 741 -37.27 -10.16 30.14
CA TYR A 741 -38.35 -11.10 29.83
C TYR A 741 -39.39 -11.25 30.94
N CYS A 742 -38.99 -11.14 32.20
CA CYS A 742 -39.81 -11.52 33.33
C CYS A 742 -40.00 -10.44 34.42
N ALA A 743 -39.24 -9.35 34.40
CA ALA A 743 -39.36 -8.32 35.43
C ALA A 743 -40.55 -7.37 35.22
N ASP A 744 -40.73 -6.44 36.16
CA ASP A 744 -41.65 -5.32 36.02
C ASP A 744 -41.20 -4.32 34.95
N ASP A 745 -42.08 -3.40 34.61
CA ASP A 745 -41.85 -2.46 33.52
C ASP A 745 -40.66 -1.53 33.79
N HIS A 746 -40.46 -1.03 35.00
CA HIS A 746 -39.33 -0.16 35.33
C HIS A 746 -37.98 -0.85 35.14
N ALA A 747 -37.80 -2.04 35.73
CA ALA A 747 -36.54 -2.80 35.61
C ALA A 747 -36.24 -3.19 34.17
N ARG A 748 -37.30 -3.47 33.38
CA ARG A 748 -37.19 -3.75 31.97
C ARG A 748 -36.76 -2.50 31.17
N ARG A 749 -37.41 -1.33 31.43
CA ARG A 749 -37.06 -0.04 30.74
C ARG A 749 -35.64 0.42 31.07
N CYS A 750 -35.13 0.16 32.28
CA CYS A 750 -33.72 0.44 32.59
C CYS A 750 -32.78 -0.35 31.68
N ALA A 751 -33.00 -1.68 31.53
CA ALA A 751 -32.19 -2.51 30.65
C ALA A 751 -32.32 -2.08 29.15
N GLN A 752 -33.55 -1.75 28.71
CA GLN A 752 -33.77 -1.29 27.33
C GLN A 752 -33.12 0.07 27.06
N THR A 753 -33.12 0.99 28.04
CA THR A 753 -32.41 2.28 27.91
C THR A 753 -30.93 2.07 27.71
N ALA A 754 -30.28 1.20 28.50
CA ALA A 754 -28.84 0.91 28.29
C ALA A 754 -28.59 0.24 26.95
N LEU A 755 -29.39 -0.76 26.56
CA LEU A 755 -29.26 -1.43 25.26
C LEU A 755 -29.45 -0.46 24.10
N TYR A 756 -30.41 0.45 24.17
CA TYR A 756 -30.65 1.45 23.12
C TYR A 756 -29.47 2.40 22.95
N ARG A 757 -28.97 2.97 24.05
CA ARG A 757 -27.82 3.88 24.01
C ARG A 757 -26.56 3.21 23.50
N ILE A 758 -26.28 1.99 23.99
CA ILE A 758 -25.14 1.18 23.51
C ILE A 758 -25.29 0.89 22.02
N LEU A 759 -26.47 0.50 21.56
CA LEU A 759 -26.69 0.16 20.15
C LEU A 759 -26.49 1.35 19.23
N VAL A 760 -26.93 2.54 19.62
CA VAL A 760 -26.74 3.78 18.86
C VAL A 760 -25.25 4.07 18.73
N ASP A 761 -24.50 4.09 19.84
CA ASP A 761 -23.07 4.42 19.83
C ASP A 761 -22.25 3.33 19.10
N PHE A 762 -22.53 2.06 19.39
CA PHE A 762 -21.92 0.92 18.71
C PHE A 762 -22.10 0.98 17.18
N THR A 763 -23.30 1.33 16.71
CA THR A 763 -23.58 1.39 15.27
C THR A 763 -22.80 2.52 14.59
N LYS A 764 -22.66 3.67 15.25
CA LYS A 764 -21.85 4.80 14.75
C LYS A 764 -20.36 4.45 14.72
N LEU A 765 -19.85 3.80 15.77
CA LEU A 765 -18.45 3.36 15.83
C LEU A 765 -18.13 2.30 14.78
N LEU A 766 -19.09 1.47 14.41
CA LEU A 766 -18.97 0.43 13.41
C LEU A 766 -18.97 0.97 11.97
N ALA A 767 -19.62 2.12 11.73
CA ALA A 767 -19.93 2.64 10.41
C ALA A 767 -18.74 2.83 9.46
N PRO A 768 -17.54 3.27 9.89
CA PRO A 768 -16.39 3.35 8.99
C PRO A 768 -15.91 2.00 8.48
N ILE A 769 -15.98 0.95 9.30
CA ILE A 769 -15.48 -0.40 8.96
C ILE A 769 -16.54 -1.21 8.21
N LEU A 770 -17.70 -1.43 8.82
CA LEU A 770 -18.79 -2.25 8.27
C LEU A 770 -19.94 -1.36 7.79
N CYS A 771 -19.70 -0.63 6.71
CA CYS A 771 -20.59 0.44 6.23
C CYS A 771 -21.99 -0.05 5.85
N PHE A 772 -22.12 -1.24 5.26
CA PHE A 772 -23.42 -1.80 4.90
C PHE A 772 -24.16 -2.32 6.12
N THR A 773 -23.47 -3.08 6.98
CA THR A 773 -24.07 -3.64 8.19
C THR A 773 -24.49 -2.56 9.16
N SER A 774 -23.70 -1.51 9.33
CA SER A 774 -24.05 -0.40 10.22
C SER A 774 -25.28 0.36 9.72
N GLN A 775 -25.39 0.59 8.41
CA GLN A 775 -26.58 1.21 7.83
C GLN A 775 -27.82 0.30 7.97
N GLU A 776 -27.66 -1.01 7.78
CA GLU A 776 -28.76 -1.96 8.03
C GLU A 776 -29.22 -1.91 9.48
N ILE A 777 -28.31 -1.98 10.46
CA ILE A 777 -28.65 -1.87 11.90
C ILE A 777 -29.34 -0.53 12.16
N TRP A 778 -28.79 0.57 11.64
CA TRP A 778 -29.29 1.92 11.80
C TRP A 778 -30.74 2.09 11.34
N SER A 779 -31.11 1.41 10.27
CA SER A 779 -32.49 1.45 9.74
C SER A 779 -33.52 0.79 10.66
N TYR A 780 -33.10 -0.07 11.59
CA TYR A 780 -33.98 -0.75 12.57
C TYR A 780 -34.00 -0.08 13.94
N ILE A 781 -33.09 0.85 14.23
CA ILE A 781 -33.05 1.58 15.50
C ILE A 781 -34.24 2.56 15.56
N PRO A 782 -35.04 2.53 16.64
CA PRO A 782 -36.05 3.57 16.86
C PRO A 782 -35.42 4.97 16.89
N LYS A 783 -35.93 5.90 16.12
CA LYS A 783 -35.35 7.23 15.95
C LYS A 783 -35.85 8.22 17.00
N LEU A 784 -34.92 8.98 17.61
CA LEU A 784 -35.23 10.22 18.31
C LEU A 784 -35.32 11.38 17.32
N ASP A 785 -36.04 12.43 17.68
CA ASP A 785 -36.10 13.66 16.89
C ASP A 785 -34.70 14.20 16.64
N GLY A 786 -34.37 14.48 15.37
CA GLY A 786 -33.07 14.99 14.96
C GLY A 786 -32.07 13.93 14.49
N MET A 787 -32.29 12.65 14.76
CA MET A 787 -31.50 11.57 14.20
C MET A 787 -31.68 11.48 12.67
N LYS A 788 -30.59 11.25 11.96
CA LYS A 788 -30.57 11.21 10.49
C LYS A 788 -30.96 9.84 9.94
N ASP A 789 -31.35 9.78 8.68
CA ASP A 789 -31.72 8.54 8.01
C ASP A 789 -30.51 7.62 7.76
N TYR A 790 -29.38 8.21 7.47
CA TYR A 790 -28.12 7.48 7.23
C TYR A 790 -27.15 7.65 8.39
N VAL A 791 -26.55 6.55 8.84
CA VAL A 791 -25.61 6.56 9.96
C VAL A 791 -24.38 7.44 9.68
N VAL A 792 -23.94 7.53 8.43
CA VAL A 792 -22.79 8.38 8.02
C VAL A 792 -23.06 9.88 8.13
N PHE A 793 -24.32 10.31 8.34
CA PHE A 793 -24.66 11.71 8.60
C PHE A 793 -24.60 12.05 10.10
N GLU A 794 -24.45 11.05 10.95
CA GLU A 794 -24.31 11.22 12.38
C GLU A 794 -22.88 11.56 12.77
N GLN A 795 -22.72 12.23 13.90
CA GLN A 795 -21.41 12.44 14.49
C GLN A 795 -20.97 11.20 15.26
N MET A 796 -19.65 10.92 15.25
CA MET A 796 -19.06 9.90 16.12
C MET A 796 -19.39 10.20 17.58
N PRO A 797 -19.71 9.16 18.38
CA PRO A 797 -19.92 9.36 19.80
C PRO A 797 -18.65 9.89 20.47
N GLU A 798 -18.84 10.77 21.45
CA GLU A 798 -17.72 11.29 22.23
C GLU A 798 -17.54 10.44 23.48
N ALA A 799 -16.29 10.13 23.81
CA ALA A 799 -15.97 9.48 25.06
C ALA A 799 -16.23 10.46 26.21
N LYS A 800 -17.03 9.99 27.20
CA LYS A 800 -17.28 10.73 28.44
C LYS A 800 -16.10 10.55 29.38
N ALA A 801 -16.05 11.34 30.44
CA ALA A 801 -15.12 11.10 31.53
C ALA A 801 -15.28 9.65 32.05
N ALA A 802 -14.14 8.99 32.29
CA ALA A 802 -14.15 7.63 32.83
C ALA A 802 -14.89 7.59 34.17
N ALA A 803 -15.48 6.45 34.47
CA ALA A 803 -16.08 6.21 35.79
C ALA A 803 -15.04 6.38 36.89
N ASP A 804 -15.54 6.57 38.14
CA ASP A 804 -14.72 6.60 39.33
C ASP A 804 -13.89 5.31 39.47
N GLU A 805 -12.61 5.42 39.86
CA GLU A 805 -11.70 4.30 40.07
C GLU A 805 -12.28 3.27 41.06
N ALA A 806 -13.04 3.71 42.05
CA ALA A 806 -13.71 2.82 43.00
C ALA A 806 -14.81 1.97 42.31
N PHE A 807 -15.54 2.56 41.36
CA PHE A 807 -16.51 1.84 40.56
C PHE A 807 -15.86 0.78 39.68
N GLU A 808 -14.79 1.13 39.02
CA GLU A 808 -14.02 0.23 38.15
C GLU A 808 -13.44 -0.93 38.99
N ALA A 809 -12.75 -0.63 40.08
CA ALA A 809 -12.16 -1.65 40.95
C ALA A 809 -13.23 -2.60 41.54
N LYS A 810 -14.43 -2.07 41.88
CA LYS A 810 -15.55 -2.89 42.31
C LYS A 810 -15.97 -3.90 41.26
N TRP A 811 -16.13 -3.44 39.99
CA TRP A 811 -16.59 -4.30 38.93
C TRP A 811 -15.50 -5.28 38.45
N ASP A 812 -14.24 -4.92 38.45
CA ASP A 812 -13.12 -5.82 38.16
C ASP A 812 -13.10 -6.97 39.18
N ARG A 813 -13.35 -6.65 40.46
CA ARG A 813 -13.46 -7.67 41.54
C ARG A 813 -14.68 -8.57 41.35
N ILE A 814 -15.85 -8.03 41.01
CA ILE A 814 -17.06 -8.80 40.69
C ILE A 814 -16.79 -9.75 39.51
N MET A 815 -16.15 -9.28 38.45
CA MET A 815 -15.84 -10.10 37.29
C MET A 815 -14.85 -11.22 37.61
N ALA A 816 -13.83 -10.97 38.42
CA ALA A 816 -12.89 -12.01 38.88
C ALA A 816 -13.61 -13.10 39.72
N ILE A 817 -14.47 -12.68 40.64
CA ILE A 817 -15.31 -13.62 41.43
C ILE A 817 -16.23 -14.44 40.53
N ARG A 818 -16.87 -13.78 39.54
CA ARG A 818 -17.74 -14.44 38.58
C ARG A 818 -17.01 -15.48 37.74
N ASP A 819 -15.77 -15.26 37.39
CA ASP A 819 -14.98 -16.23 36.62
C ASP A 819 -14.68 -17.50 37.45
N ASP A 820 -14.42 -17.37 38.74
CA ASP A 820 -14.26 -18.52 39.64
C ASP A 820 -15.58 -19.25 39.82
N VAL A 821 -16.70 -18.53 40.00
CA VAL A 821 -18.05 -19.10 40.06
C VAL A 821 -18.39 -19.88 38.79
N LYS A 822 -18.10 -19.33 37.59
CA LYS A 822 -18.35 -20.02 36.33
C LYS A 822 -17.64 -21.36 36.22
N LYS A 823 -16.37 -21.45 36.65
CA LYS A 823 -15.59 -22.70 36.62
C LYS A 823 -16.30 -23.79 37.47
N VAL A 824 -16.79 -23.41 38.66
CA VAL A 824 -17.47 -24.33 39.53
C VAL A 824 -18.84 -24.75 38.96
N LEU A 825 -19.58 -23.82 38.35
CA LEU A 825 -20.84 -24.14 37.67
C LEU A 825 -20.63 -25.05 36.45
N GLU A 826 -19.55 -24.86 35.69
CA GLU A 826 -19.19 -25.76 34.58
C GLU A 826 -18.86 -27.16 35.07
N GLN A 827 -18.12 -27.29 36.17
CA GLN A 827 -17.82 -28.57 36.78
C GLN A 827 -19.11 -29.25 37.32
N ALA A 828 -19.97 -28.49 38.01
CA ALA A 828 -21.26 -29.02 38.52
C ALA A 828 -22.15 -29.49 37.35
N ARG A 829 -22.08 -28.86 36.23
CA ARG A 829 -22.78 -29.26 35.01
C ARG A 829 -22.20 -30.54 34.39
N ALA A 830 -20.87 -30.64 34.35
CA ALA A 830 -20.16 -31.83 33.88
C ALA A 830 -20.47 -33.06 34.79
N ASP A 831 -20.53 -32.83 36.07
CA ASP A 831 -20.86 -33.85 37.11
C ASP A 831 -22.36 -34.14 37.16
N LYS A 832 -23.20 -33.48 36.36
CA LYS A 832 -24.67 -33.61 36.32
C LYS A 832 -25.37 -33.29 37.65
N VAL A 833 -24.77 -32.46 38.46
CA VAL A 833 -25.39 -31.91 39.68
C VAL A 833 -26.48 -30.92 39.31
N ILE A 834 -26.26 -30.18 38.22
CA ILE A 834 -27.19 -29.22 37.60
C ILE A 834 -27.27 -29.45 36.09
N GLY A 835 -28.39 -29.14 35.46
CA GLY A 835 -28.56 -29.12 33.99
C GLY A 835 -28.31 -27.72 33.43
N SER A 836 -28.66 -26.68 34.15
CA SER A 836 -28.45 -25.28 33.79
C SER A 836 -28.00 -24.45 35.00
N ALA A 837 -27.39 -23.28 34.76
CA ALA A 837 -26.95 -22.42 35.86
C ALA A 837 -28.10 -21.96 36.75
N LEU A 838 -29.30 -21.73 36.20
CA LEU A 838 -30.50 -21.38 36.98
C LEU A 838 -31.02 -22.51 37.90
N GLU A 839 -30.51 -23.73 37.79
CA GLU A 839 -30.81 -24.82 38.73
C GLU A 839 -29.87 -24.80 39.93
N ALA A 840 -28.85 -23.95 39.93
CA ALA A 840 -27.85 -23.89 40.97
C ALA A 840 -28.25 -22.98 42.14
N GLY A 841 -27.94 -23.43 43.37
CA GLY A 841 -27.69 -22.62 44.54
C GLY A 841 -26.19 -22.60 44.80
N LEU A 842 -25.62 -21.43 45.00
CA LEU A 842 -24.22 -21.23 45.32
C LEU A 842 -24.01 -20.97 46.79
N THR A 843 -22.95 -21.56 47.36
CA THR A 843 -22.41 -21.15 48.65
C THR A 843 -21.02 -20.61 48.44
N LEU A 844 -20.82 -19.34 48.78
CA LEU A 844 -19.54 -18.63 48.67
C LEU A 844 -18.89 -18.59 50.07
N TYR A 845 -17.80 -19.31 50.24
CA TYR A 845 -17.00 -19.33 51.47
C TYR A 845 -15.96 -18.21 51.35
N CYS A 846 -16.05 -17.24 52.24
CA CYS A 846 -15.36 -15.99 52.09
C CYS A 846 -14.44 -15.69 53.28
N SER A 847 -13.24 -15.17 53.00
CA SER A 847 -12.51 -14.42 54.00
C SER A 847 -13.34 -13.22 54.48
N LYS A 848 -13.02 -12.65 55.63
CA LYS A 848 -13.73 -11.46 56.14
C LYS A 848 -13.81 -10.32 55.11
N GLU A 849 -12.73 -10.06 54.40
CA GLU A 849 -12.67 -9.00 53.40
C GLU A 849 -13.59 -9.27 52.22
N VAL A 850 -13.58 -10.51 51.69
CA VAL A 850 -14.44 -10.89 50.56
C VAL A 850 -15.91 -10.95 50.99
N TYR A 851 -16.14 -11.39 52.22
CA TYR A 851 -17.49 -11.41 52.81
C TYR A 851 -18.08 -10.01 52.90
N ASP A 852 -17.36 -9.07 53.52
CA ASP A 852 -17.82 -7.69 53.67
C ASP A 852 -18.09 -7.03 52.30
N PHE A 853 -17.24 -7.31 51.31
CA PHE A 853 -17.43 -6.84 49.95
C PHE A 853 -18.70 -7.37 49.31
N LEU A 854 -18.91 -8.68 49.32
CA LEU A 854 -20.10 -9.31 48.71
C LEU A 854 -21.38 -9.03 49.45
N ASN A 855 -21.33 -8.96 50.79
CA ASN A 855 -22.48 -8.67 51.63
C ASN A 855 -23.01 -7.23 51.48
N ALA A 856 -22.20 -6.33 50.88
CA ALA A 856 -22.64 -5.00 50.51
C ALA A 856 -23.52 -4.98 49.22
N ILE A 857 -23.58 -6.08 48.50
CA ILE A 857 -24.40 -6.25 47.31
C ILE A 857 -25.65 -7.07 47.67
N PRO A 858 -26.86 -6.67 47.28
CA PRO A 858 -28.07 -7.47 47.53
C PRO A 858 -27.93 -8.90 47.00
N MET A 859 -28.39 -9.88 47.77
CA MET A 859 -28.24 -11.30 47.40
C MET A 859 -28.97 -11.65 46.12
N ASP A 860 -30.10 -11.01 45.84
CA ASP A 860 -30.83 -11.19 44.58
C ASP A 860 -30.01 -10.67 43.37
N GLU A 861 -29.31 -9.56 43.56
CA GLU A 861 -28.43 -8.99 42.57
C GLU A 861 -27.20 -9.88 42.32
N LEU A 862 -26.61 -10.45 43.38
CA LEU A 862 -25.54 -11.44 43.23
C LEU A 862 -26.01 -12.69 42.50
N ALA A 863 -27.22 -13.17 42.79
CA ALA A 863 -27.80 -14.31 42.09
C ALA A 863 -28.04 -14.02 40.62
N ASP A 864 -28.46 -12.80 40.28
CA ASP A 864 -28.61 -12.36 38.89
C ASP A 864 -27.25 -12.23 38.17
N LEU A 865 -26.25 -11.65 38.83
CA LEU A 865 -24.89 -11.53 38.29
C LEU A 865 -24.24 -12.88 37.99
N PHE A 866 -24.50 -13.89 38.79
CA PHE A 866 -23.99 -15.25 38.56
C PHE A 866 -24.97 -16.13 37.77
N ILE A 867 -26.18 -15.64 37.46
CA ILE A 867 -27.22 -16.33 36.68
C ILE A 867 -27.63 -17.63 37.38
N VAL A 868 -27.84 -17.57 38.70
CA VAL A 868 -28.23 -18.70 39.53
C VAL A 868 -29.55 -18.42 40.28
N SER A 869 -30.16 -19.45 40.87
CA SER A 869 -31.39 -19.26 41.63
C SER A 869 -31.14 -18.68 43.02
N HIS A 870 -30.01 -19.01 43.65
CA HIS A 870 -29.74 -18.61 45.04
C HIS A 870 -28.23 -18.46 45.29
N VAL A 871 -27.86 -17.54 46.20
CA VAL A 871 -26.49 -17.34 46.68
C VAL A 871 -26.52 -17.22 48.20
N ASP A 872 -25.69 -18.01 48.86
CA ASP A 872 -25.40 -17.92 50.29
C ASP A 872 -23.96 -17.48 50.51
N LEU A 873 -23.76 -16.54 51.45
CA LEU A 873 -22.42 -16.12 51.88
C LEU A 873 -22.10 -16.74 53.22
N VAL A 874 -20.93 -17.35 53.34
CA VAL A 874 -20.45 -17.98 54.59
C VAL A 874 -19.06 -17.43 54.89
N GLU A 875 -18.88 -16.79 56.04
CA GLU A 875 -17.55 -16.39 56.50
C GLU A 875 -16.78 -17.61 56.97
N GLY A 876 -15.73 -18.01 56.29
CA GLY A 876 -14.92 -19.19 56.62
C GLY A 876 -14.30 -19.85 55.38
N GLU A 877 -13.68 -21.01 55.62
CA GLU A 877 -13.08 -21.81 54.53
C GLU A 877 -14.02 -22.91 54.06
N GLY A 878 -14.05 -23.19 52.77
CA GLY A 878 -14.88 -24.27 52.18
C GLY A 878 -14.88 -24.16 50.66
N GLY A 879 -15.57 -25.08 50.01
CA GLY A 879 -15.73 -25.07 48.55
C GLY A 879 -14.45 -25.25 47.74
N VAL A 880 -14.55 -25.03 46.46
CA VAL A 880 -13.43 -25.08 45.49
C VAL A 880 -12.78 -23.70 45.46
N LYS A 881 -11.46 -23.63 45.73
CA LYS A 881 -10.68 -22.40 45.66
C LYS A 881 -10.34 -22.10 44.20
N GLY A 882 -10.56 -20.85 43.79
CA GLY A 882 -10.22 -20.34 42.45
C GLY A 882 -8.98 -19.43 42.46
N LEU A 883 -9.00 -18.41 41.60
CA LEU A 883 -7.94 -17.41 41.49
C LEU A 883 -8.11 -16.27 42.52
N VAL A 884 -9.34 -16.04 42.99
CA VAL A 884 -9.60 -14.98 43.96
C VAL A 884 -9.19 -15.44 45.34
N GLU A 885 -8.21 -14.76 45.92
CA GLU A 885 -7.74 -15.07 47.28
C GLU A 885 -8.86 -14.86 48.34
N GLY A 886 -8.98 -15.79 49.21
CA GLY A 886 -10.03 -15.75 50.25
C GLY A 886 -11.43 -16.12 49.77
N LEU A 887 -11.59 -16.70 48.58
CA LEU A 887 -12.86 -17.20 48.07
C LEU A 887 -12.80 -18.70 47.81
N GLY A 888 -13.83 -19.42 48.26
CA GLY A 888 -14.11 -20.77 47.83
C GLY A 888 -15.57 -20.87 47.40
N VAL A 889 -15.85 -21.62 46.36
CA VAL A 889 -17.17 -21.72 45.73
C VAL A 889 -17.68 -23.15 45.80
N SER A 890 -18.95 -23.36 46.22
CA SER A 890 -19.65 -24.63 46.11
C SER A 890 -20.97 -24.43 45.37
N ALA A 891 -21.30 -25.35 44.49
CA ALA A 891 -22.54 -25.33 43.73
C ALA A 891 -23.33 -26.63 44.03
N ALA A 892 -24.60 -26.49 44.28
CA ALA A 892 -25.54 -27.59 44.47
C ALA A 892 -26.84 -27.29 43.70
N HIS A 893 -27.71 -28.27 43.56
CA HIS A 893 -29.06 -28.00 43.04
C HIS A 893 -29.80 -27.10 44.02
N ALA A 894 -30.38 -26.00 43.54
CA ALA A 894 -31.12 -25.06 44.35
C ALA A 894 -32.35 -25.70 45.02
N ALA A 895 -32.64 -25.29 46.25
CA ALA A 895 -33.78 -25.77 47.01
C ALA A 895 -35.11 -25.19 46.46
N GLY A 896 -36.19 -25.91 46.65
CA GLY A 896 -37.56 -25.50 46.34
C GLY A 896 -38.03 -25.99 44.95
N ASN A 897 -39.05 -25.32 44.42
CA ASN A 897 -39.68 -25.67 43.14
C ASN A 897 -39.30 -24.65 42.04
N LYS A 898 -39.29 -25.12 40.80
CA LYS A 898 -39.05 -24.27 39.63
C LYS A 898 -40.23 -23.33 39.38
N CYS A 899 -39.99 -22.06 39.32
CA CYS A 899 -40.98 -21.10 38.83
C CYS A 899 -41.23 -21.33 37.35
N LEU A 900 -42.47 -21.53 36.92
CA LEU A 900 -42.86 -21.82 35.53
C LEU A 900 -42.69 -20.63 34.58
N ARG A 901 -42.47 -19.40 35.11
CA ARG A 901 -42.31 -18.18 34.32
C ARG A 901 -40.84 -17.77 34.20
N CYS A 902 -40.09 -17.54 35.26
CA CYS A 902 -38.73 -17.10 35.27
C CYS A 902 -37.67 -18.22 35.35
N TRP A 903 -38.08 -19.44 35.59
CA TRP A 903 -37.32 -20.67 35.71
C TRP A 903 -36.33 -20.76 36.89
N LYS A 904 -36.29 -19.77 37.78
CA LYS A 904 -35.54 -19.86 39.03
C LYS A 904 -36.22 -20.86 39.98
N TYR A 905 -35.42 -21.51 40.82
CA TYR A 905 -35.90 -22.41 41.88
C TYR A 905 -35.97 -21.64 43.17
N GLU A 906 -37.17 -21.71 43.86
CA GLU A 906 -37.41 -21.04 45.13
C GLU A 906 -38.32 -21.89 46.00
N THR A 907 -38.08 -21.82 47.32
CA THR A 907 -38.89 -22.51 48.32
C THR A 907 -40.29 -21.91 48.48
N THR A 908 -40.52 -20.71 47.99
CA THR A 908 -41.74 -19.92 48.10
C THR A 908 -42.59 -19.95 46.81
N VAL A 909 -42.31 -20.86 45.86
CA VAL A 909 -43.16 -21.07 44.70
C VAL A 909 -44.56 -21.56 45.13
N GLY A 910 -45.63 -20.83 44.75
CA GLY A 910 -47.00 -21.09 45.09
C GLY A 910 -47.59 -22.28 44.31
N GLU A 911 -48.83 -22.64 44.66
CA GLU A 911 -49.59 -23.68 43.96
C GLU A 911 -49.88 -23.39 42.51
N ASP A 912 -49.83 -22.09 42.13
CA ASP A 912 -49.91 -21.60 40.76
C ASP A 912 -48.62 -21.80 39.96
N GLY A 913 -47.54 -22.31 40.58
CA GLY A 913 -46.25 -22.53 39.95
C GLY A 913 -45.42 -21.27 39.76
N LEU A 914 -45.77 -20.17 40.43
CA LEU A 914 -45.06 -18.89 40.33
C LEU A 914 -44.30 -18.57 41.62
N CYS A 915 -43.13 -17.97 41.48
CA CYS A 915 -42.44 -17.33 42.59
C CYS A 915 -43.13 -16.01 42.98
N PRO A 916 -42.92 -15.48 44.20
CA PRO A 916 -43.60 -14.26 44.66
C PRO A 916 -43.41 -13.05 43.74
N ARG A 917 -42.21 -12.90 43.18
CA ARG A 917 -41.90 -11.84 42.19
C ARG A 917 -42.76 -11.95 40.94
N CYS A 918 -42.79 -13.14 40.30
CA CYS A 918 -43.56 -13.36 39.09
C CYS A 918 -45.07 -13.24 39.32
N ALA A 919 -45.56 -13.71 40.49
CA ALA A 919 -46.96 -13.54 40.89
C ALA A 919 -47.35 -12.05 41.09
N LYS A 920 -46.41 -11.22 41.61
CA LYS A 920 -46.63 -9.78 41.76
C LYS A 920 -46.67 -9.07 40.40
N VAL A 921 -45.70 -9.37 39.50
CA VAL A 921 -45.63 -8.76 38.15
C VAL A 921 -46.89 -9.07 37.33
N LEU A 922 -47.47 -10.26 37.45
CA LEU A 922 -48.69 -10.60 36.69
C LEU A 922 -49.99 -9.99 37.29
N LYS A 923 -49.92 -9.40 38.49
CA LYS A 923 -51.05 -8.67 39.12
C LYS A 923 -51.01 -7.16 38.81
N GLN A 924 -49.88 -6.66 38.37
CA GLN A 924 -49.72 -5.29 37.86
C GLN A 924 -50.18 -5.20 36.40
#